data_ad95eabe4ba89c810edf95fedebc8f0c
#
_entry.id   ad95eabe4ba89c810edf95fedebc8f0c
#
_cell.length_a   1.000
_cell.length_b   1.000
_cell.length_c   1.000
_cell.angle_alpha   90.00
_cell.angle_beta   90.00
_cell.angle_gamma   90.00
#
_symmetry.space_group_name_H-M   'P 1'
#
loop_
_entity.id
_entity.type
_entity.pdbx_description
1 polymer ?
#
loop_
_entity_poly.entity_id
_entity_poly.type
_entity_poly.pdbx_seq_one_letter_code
_entity_poly.pdbx_strand_id
1 'polypeptide(L)'
;MKLFRLTAAIVLSFALFPSHTLAEYAEDRPRIGLALSGGGARGGAHIGVLKVIEELGVPIDYIAGTSMGAIIGGLYAAGYSADEIEGILAETDWRRALSDQPARRDRTMRKKEQEAQFLIPYRVGFNKGRIQLPLGVIEGQHLDQLFHRMLFPVVEIRDFDQLPIPFRAVATDLVTGEEVILSGGSLPDALRASMSVPGAFSPVRIDDRLLVDGGMSNNLPVSVARDMGADIVIAVDISSAMLTEEQLTSVLSVTEQLTNFLVRRTTDAQLASLGDQDLLIVPELGNFSAADFSEAIKIIPNGYEAASAQGEALEALASGGRSTPRQQVVNDSSDYLVQFIDIVNGSRLHDEIIRSRLAVNSGEKLDLAALEQSVDQIYSLDVFTSVTYDLVENEEGESGLRVNAVPRSWGPNYLQFGLELSSDFSGSSDFKLGAAYTRNALNALGGELRVVGSIGREDELSFDFYQPIDSQARWFVEPQFYFRRENYNYWEDDVNIAELEIDGWGVKFGVGRNLNSRNRLRLDYEFARADADVITGDLGFPLDDEIEIGELVMQYLHDSLDSLWFPGSGTFHRWGYLYASESLGASGDYEQIDGNGSLVWSRARDNFLLNYELGYSFDDAAPIERWYRMGGFGRLSGLVPNQLSGQQAMLTTLAYY
;
A
#
# COMPACT_ATOMS: atom_id res chain seq x y z
N MET A 1 -27.69 40.10 72.27
CA MET A 1 -28.42 40.74 71.18
C MET A 1 -27.63 41.90 70.59
N LYS A 2 -26.37 41.73 70.24
CA LYS A 2 -25.50 42.74 69.56
C LYS A 2 -24.43 42.11 68.62
N LEU A 3 -24.69 40.91 68.10
CA LEU A 3 -23.73 40.22 67.21
C LEU A 3 -24.35 39.83 65.87
N PHE A 4 -25.46 40.40 65.42
CA PHE A 4 -26.20 40.02 64.17
C PHE A 4 -26.38 41.19 63.17
N ARG A 5 -25.63 42.30 63.37
CA ARG A 5 -25.73 43.46 62.47
C ARG A 5 -24.45 43.85 61.72
N LEU A 6 -23.40 43.01 61.75
CA LEU A 6 -22.13 43.31 61.04
C LEU A 6 -21.86 42.37 59.87
N THR A 7 -22.68 41.35 59.63
CA THR A 7 -22.50 40.40 58.51
C THR A 7 -23.37 40.68 57.27
N ALA A 8 -24.23 41.69 57.31
CA ALA A 8 -25.10 42.06 56.18
C ALA A 8 -24.53 43.16 55.27
N ALA A 9 -23.42 43.83 55.68
CA ALA A 9 -22.83 44.95 54.91
C ALA A 9 -21.66 44.59 54.05
N ILE A 10 -21.11 43.33 54.11
CA ILE A 10 -19.97 42.88 53.31
C ILE A 10 -20.42 42.06 52.08
N VAL A 11 -21.67 41.58 52.03
CA VAL A 11 -22.20 40.77 50.90
C VAL A 11 -22.80 41.64 49.79
N LEU A 12 -23.00 42.95 50.02
CA LEU A 12 -23.62 43.83 49.00
C LEU A 12 -22.62 44.72 48.22
N SER A 13 -21.29 44.58 48.47
CA SER A 13 -20.27 45.37 47.75
C SER A 13 -19.53 44.61 46.64
N PHE A 14 -19.94 43.36 46.33
CA PHE A 14 -19.36 42.56 45.26
C PHE A 14 -20.26 42.41 44.02
N ALA A 15 -21.35 43.10 43.94
CA ALA A 15 -22.36 42.97 42.86
C ALA A 15 -22.38 44.15 41.87
N LEU A 16 -21.30 44.94 41.78
CA LEU A 16 -21.20 46.04 40.80
C LEU A 16 -19.80 46.12 40.21
N PHE A 17 -19.24 44.99 39.73
CA PHE A 17 -18.31 45.04 38.61
C PHE A 17 -19.12 44.87 37.33
N PRO A 18 -19.05 45.82 36.41
CA PRO A 18 -19.62 45.59 35.09
C PRO A 18 -18.85 44.42 34.49
N SER A 19 -19.56 43.34 34.22
CA SER A 19 -19.09 42.31 33.27
C SER A 19 -18.87 43.03 31.95
N HIS A 20 -17.66 43.52 31.70
CA HIS A 20 -17.28 43.86 30.36
C HIS A 20 -17.30 42.55 29.58
N THR A 21 -18.39 42.35 28.89
CA THR A 21 -18.53 41.43 27.77
C THR A 21 -17.36 41.69 26.81
N LEU A 22 -16.37 40.79 26.80
CA LEU A 22 -15.36 40.66 25.78
C LEU A 22 -15.96 40.04 24.50
N ALA A 23 -17.14 40.49 24.12
CA ALA A 23 -17.86 39.97 22.95
C ALA A 23 -18.48 41.14 22.16
N GLU A 24 -17.66 42.08 21.72
CA GLU A 24 -18.15 43.12 20.80
C GLU A 24 -17.03 43.88 20.08
N TYR A 25 -16.09 43.17 19.45
CA TYR A 25 -15.12 43.74 18.51
C TYR A 25 -14.75 42.78 17.37
N ALA A 26 -15.67 41.90 16.96
CA ALA A 26 -15.42 40.96 15.84
C ALA A 26 -16.31 41.23 14.60
N GLU A 27 -17.13 42.27 14.60
CA GLU A 27 -18.20 42.44 13.55
C GLU A 27 -17.85 43.40 12.40
N ASP A 28 -16.68 44.04 12.36
CA ASP A 28 -16.44 45.15 11.39
C ASP A 28 -15.37 44.88 10.32
N ARG A 29 -14.79 43.66 10.22
CA ARG A 29 -13.88 43.36 9.12
C ARG A 29 -14.51 42.40 8.10
N PRO A 30 -14.16 42.51 6.80
CA PRO A 30 -14.56 41.49 5.84
C PRO A 30 -13.96 40.14 6.20
N ARG A 31 -14.78 39.08 6.07
CA ARG A 31 -14.34 37.69 6.28
C ARG A 31 -13.61 37.19 5.06
N ILE A 32 -12.42 36.60 5.28
CA ILE A 32 -11.53 36.20 4.21
C ILE A 32 -11.60 34.68 4.04
N GLY A 33 -12.01 34.25 2.84
CA GLY A 33 -11.97 32.87 2.40
C GLY A 33 -10.72 32.57 1.58
N LEU A 34 -10.11 31.40 1.80
CA LEU A 34 -9.00 30.90 1.01
C LEU A 34 -9.50 29.75 0.12
N ALA A 35 -9.44 29.91 -1.21
CA ALA A 35 -9.79 28.89 -2.19
C ALA A 35 -8.51 28.32 -2.82
N LEU A 36 -8.24 27.01 -2.58
CA LEU A 36 -7.03 26.31 -3.02
C LEU A 36 -7.38 25.31 -4.12
N SER A 37 -6.82 25.50 -5.32
CA SER A 37 -7.08 24.61 -6.46
C SER A 37 -6.37 23.27 -6.36
N GLY A 38 -6.89 22.27 -7.09
CA GLY A 38 -6.19 21.02 -7.34
C GLY A 38 -5.04 21.19 -8.34
N GLY A 39 -4.07 20.28 -8.28
CA GLY A 39 -2.91 20.32 -9.16
C GLY A 39 -1.86 19.23 -8.87
N GLY A 40 -2.18 18.21 -8.07
CA GLY A 40 -1.26 17.13 -7.70
C GLY A 40 -0.02 17.67 -6.99
N ALA A 41 1.16 17.17 -7.33
CA ALA A 41 2.43 17.58 -6.73
C ALA A 41 2.71 19.09 -6.78
N ARG A 42 2.07 19.84 -7.68
CA ARG A 42 2.15 21.30 -7.75
C ARG A 42 1.59 22.00 -6.51
N GLY A 43 0.84 21.26 -5.68
CA GLY A 43 0.31 21.75 -4.40
C GLY A 43 1.36 22.23 -3.41
N GLY A 44 2.65 21.86 -3.58
CA GLY A 44 3.73 22.46 -2.84
C GLY A 44 3.76 24.01 -2.92
N ALA A 45 3.29 24.59 -4.03
CA ALA A 45 3.21 26.05 -4.17
C ALA A 45 2.20 26.68 -3.19
N HIS A 46 1.12 25.98 -2.80
CA HIS A 46 0.19 26.48 -1.78
C HIS A 46 0.90 26.74 -0.44
N ILE A 47 1.89 25.92 -0.08
CA ILE A 47 2.67 26.11 1.15
C ILE A 47 3.42 27.44 1.11
N GLY A 48 4.03 27.76 -0.05
CA GLY A 48 4.71 29.05 -0.24
C GLY A 48 3.76 30.24 -0.07
N VAL A 49 2.53 30.12 -0.59
CA VAL A 49 1.49 31.14 -0.41
C VAL A 49 1.10 31.26 1.08
N LEU A 50 0.90 30.14 1.76
CA LEU A 50 0.56 30.13 3.19
C LEU A 50 1.64 30.76 4.06
N LYS A 51 2.94 30.58 3.73
CA LYS A 51 4.06 31.24 4.44
C LYS A 51 3.93 32.77 4.38
N VAL A 52 3.63 33.32 3.20
CA VAL A 52 3.45 34.78 3.06
C VAL A 52 2.18 35.25 3.81
N ILE A 53 1.09 34.49 3.77
CA ILE A 53 -0.14 34.76 4.53
C ILE A 53 0.16 34.82 6.03
N GLU A 54 0.96 33.86 6.55
CA GLU A 54 1.37 33.84 7.96
C GLU A 54 2.32 34.97 8.32
N GLU A 55 3.33 35.26 7.49
CA GLU A 55 4.30 36.35 7.71
C GLU A 55 3.63 37.71 7.78
N LEU A 56 2.65 37.97 6.91
CA LEU A 56 1.90 39.21 6.87
C LEU A 56 0.74 39.24 7.90
N GLY A 57 0.42 38.12 8.52
CA GLY A 57 -0.65 38.00 9.50
C GLY A 57 -2.05 38.18 8.91
N VAL A 58 -2.28 37.75 7.66
CA VAL A 58 -3.58 37.80 7.01
C VAL A 58 -4.53 36.82 7.71
N PRO A 59 -5.68 37.30 8.26
CA PRO A 59 -6.64 36.43 8.94
C PRO A 59 -7.43 35.63 7.90
N ILE A 60 -7.42 34.30 8.01
CA ILE A 60 -8.23 33.40 7.18
C ILE A 60 -9.38 32.88 8.03
N ASP A 61 -10.62 33.13 7.58
CA ASP A 61 -11.84 32.72 8.27
C ASP A 61 -12.42 31.42 7.72
N TYR A 62 -12.21 31.11 6.45
CA TYR A 62 -12.74 29.93 5.76
C TYR A 62 -11.71 29.38 4.79
N ILE A 63 -11.69 28.05 4.65
CA ILE A 63 -10.85 27.37 3.64
C ILE A 63 -11.71 26.42 2.83
N ALA A 64 -11.62 26.52 1.50
CA ALA A 64 -12.17 25.56 0.56
C ALA A 64 -11.04 25.04 -0.32
N GLY A 65 -10.95 23.72 -0.48
CA GLY A 65 -9.88 23.10 -1.25
C GLY A 65 -10.34 21.95 -2.13
N THR A 66 -9.64 21.75 -3.23
CA THR A 66 -9.85 20.63 -4.16
C THR A 66 -8.54 19.86 -4.32
N SER A 67 -8.58 18.51 -4.28
CA SER A 67 -7.43 17.63 -4.50
C SER A 67 -6.26 18.02 -3.58
N MET A 68 -5.07 18.33 -4.10
CA MET A 68 -3.94 18.77 -3.28
C MET A 68 -4.25 20.07 -2.51
N GLY A 69 -5.08 20.96 -3.07
CA GLY A 69 -5.56 22.13 -2.33
C GLY A 69 -6.42 21.76 -1.13
N ALA A 70 -7.17 20.66 -1.20
CA ALA A 70 -7.89 20.13 -0.04
C ALA A 70 -6.93 19.56 1.02
N ILE A 71 -5.87 18.86 0.60
CA ILE A 71 -4.87 18.30 1.52
C ILE A 71 -4.15 19.42 2.28
N ILE A 72 -3.56 20.37 1.55
CA ILE A 72 -2.83 21.50 2.17
C ILE A 72 -3.78 22.37 2.99
N GLY A 73 -4.96 22.69 2.44
CA GLY A 73 -5.98 23.48 3.13
C GLY A 73 -6.54 22.77 4.37
N GLY A 74 -6.77 21.46 4.30
CA GLY A 74 -7.25 20.65 5.42
C GLY A 74 -6.24 20.53 6.57
N LEU A 75 -4.96 20.33 6.27
CA LEU A 75 -3.88 20.36 7.26
C LEU A 75 -3.77 21.76 7.89
N TYR A 76 -3.85 22.80 7.07
CA TYR A 76 -3.82 24.18 7.55
C TYR A 76 -5.05 24.49 8.42
N ALA A 77 -6.23 24.03 8.03
CA ALA A 77 -7.48 24.16 8.80
C ALA A 77 -7.44 23.38 10.12
N ALA A 78 -6.74 22.23 10.15
CA ALA A 78 -6.50 21.44 11.36
C ALA A 78 -5.51 22.07 12.35
N GLY A 79 -4.88 23.21 11.98
CA GLY A 79 -4.00 23.99 12.86
C GLY A 79 -2.49 23.86 12.58
N TYR A 80 -2.07 23.10 11.57
CA TYR A 80 -0.68 23.05 11.16
C TYR A 80 -0.22 24.38 10.54
N SER A 81 0.97 24.83 10.87
CA SER A 81 1.62 25.97 10.19
C SER A 81 2.12 25.58 8.81
N ALA A 82 2.40 26.56 7.96
CA ALA A 82 2.99 26.31 6.65
C ALA A 82 4.35 25.59 6.75
N ASP A 83 5.17 25.90 7.76
CA ASP A 83 6.46 25.24 8.00
C ASP A 83 6.28 23.77 8.45
N GLU A 84 5.30 23.47 9.28
CA GLU A 84 4.98 22.09 9.68
C GLU A 84 4.48 21.27 8.48
N ILE A 85 3.63 21.86 7.62
CA ILE A 85 3.16 21.19 6.39
C ILE A 85 4.32 20.92 5.43
N GLU A 86 5.25 21.87 5.26
CA GLU A 86 6.48 21.63 4.48
C GLU A 86 7.30 20.47 5.05
N GLY A 87 7.49 20.43 6.38
CA GLY A 87 8.18 19.33 7.06
C GLY A 87 7.51 17.98 6.78
N ILE A 88 6.19 17.91 6.90
CA ILE A 88 5.39 16.70 6.60
C ILE A 88 5.62 16.25 5.16
N LEU A 89 5.55 17.16 4.18
CA LEU A 89 5.77 16.80 2.77
C LEU A 89 7.20 16.33 2.51
N ALA A 90 8.19 16.95 3.15
CA ALA A 90 9.60 16.61 3.00
C ALA A 90 9.96 15.23 3.58
N GLU A 91 9.34 14.86 4.70
CA GLU A 91 9.59 13.60 5.40
C GLU A 91 8.77 12.43 4.84
N THR A 92 7.74 12.69 4.04
CA THR A 92 6.87 11.67 3.48
C THR A 92 7.60 10.82 2.44
N ASP A 93 7.62 9.49 2.65
CA ASP A 93 8.02 8.52 1.60
C ASP A 93 6.88 8.38 0.59
N TRP A 94 6.90 9.23 -0.43
CA TRP A 94 5.88 9.25 -1.49
C TRP A 94 5.81 7.95 -2.30
N ARG A 95 6.92 7.21 -2.45
CA ARG A 95 6.89 5.91 -3.12
C ARG A 95 6.06 4.91 -2.34
N ARG A 96 6.19 4.91 -1.01
CA ARG A 96 5.37 4.06 -0.15
C ARG A 96 3.93 4.56 -0.10
N ALA A 97 3.70 5.85 0.09
CA ALA A 97 2.36 6.44 0.17
C ALA A 97 1.52 6.16 -1.10
N LEU A 98 2.16 6.19 -2.28
CA LEU A 98 1.53 5.92 -3.57
C LEU A 98 1.63 4.44 -4.01
N SER A 99 1.88 3.54 -3.08
CA SER A 99 1.95 2.09 -3.31
C SER A 99 0.96 1.37 -2.42
N ASP A 100 0.28 0.35 -2.96
CA ASP A 100 -0.64 -0.51 -2.19
C ASP A 100 0.03 -1.78 -1.65
N GLN A 101 1.33 -1.92 -1.85
CA GLN A 101 2.01 -3.14 -1.44
C GLN A 101 2.62 -2.98 -0.05
N PRO A 102 2.15 -3.77 0.95
CA PRO A 102 2.83 -3.83 2.24
C PRO A 102 4.31 -4.17 2.05
N ALA A 103 5.17 -3.64 2.91
CA ALA A 103 6.58 -3.98 2.87
C ALA A 103 6.74 -5.51 2.86
N ARG A 104 7.57 -6.04 1.96
CA ARG A 104 7.68 -7.50 1.76
C ARG A 104 7.95 -8.26 3.05
N ARG A 105 8.78 -7.70 3.95
CA ARG A 105 9.07 -8.28 5.26
C ARG A 105 7.84 -8.50 6.16
N ASP A 106 6.77 -7.72 5.94
CA ASP A 106 5.54 -7.76 6.75
C ASP A 106 4.43 -8.62 6.10
N ARG A 107 4.63 -9.05 4.83
CA ARG A 107 3.72 -9.96 4.13
C ARG A 107 3.73 -11.35 4.77
N THR A 108 2.60 -12.05 4.64
CA THR A 108 2.51 -13.45 5.10
C THR A 108 3.48 -14.35 4.32
N MET A 109 3.98 -15.41 4.96
CA MET A 109 4.88 -16.39 4.31
C MET A 109 4.24 -16.99 3.06
N ARG A 110 2.91 -17.24 3.07
CA ARG A 110 2.16 -17.71 1.90
C ARG A 110 2.27 -16.77 0.70
N LYS A 111 2.15 -15.45 0.92
CA LYS A 111 2.24 -14.46 -0.16
C LYS A 111 3.67 -14.29 -0.70
N LYS A 112 4.69 -14.43 0.15
CA LYS A 112 6.09 -14.45 -0.27
C LYS A 112 6.41 -15.63 -1.19
N GLU A 113 5.89 -16.81 -0.89
CA GLU A 113 6.04 -17.99 -1.76
C GLU A 113 5.36 -17.81 -3.11
N GLN A 114 4.15 -17.23 -3.14
CA GLN A 114 3.43 -16.96 -4.38
C GLN A 114 4.13 -15.91 -5.27
N GLU A 115 4.81 -14.93 -4.65
CA GLU A 115 5.57 -13.91 -5.36
C GLU A 115 6.71 -14.50 -6.21
N ALA A 116 7.32 -15.58 -5.75
CA ALA A 116 8.41 -16.24 -6.44
C ALA A 116 7.99 -17.06 -7.69
N GLN A 117 6.69 -17.38 -7.84
CA GLN A 117 6.21 -18.25 -8.92
C GLN A 117 6.07 -17.55 -10.28
N PHE A 118 5.84 -16.23 -10.28
CA PHE A 118 5.63 -15.46 -11.52
C PHE A 118 6.39 -14.14 -11.46
N LEU A 119 7.13 -13.83 -12.53
CA LEU A 119 7.85 -12.56 -12.69
C LEU A 119 6.90 -11.37 -12.71
N ILE A 120 5.71 -11.54 -13.29
CA ILE A 120 4.68 -10.49 -13.36
C ILE A 120 3.76 -10.62 -12.15
N PRO A 121 3.79 -9.67 -11.19
CA PRO A 121 3.02 -9.77 -9.96
C PRO A 121 1.54 -9.39 -10.13
N TYR A 122 1.14 -8.91 -11.31
CA TYR A 122 -0.21 -8.41 -11.55
C TYR A 122 -1.22 -9.55 -11.68
N ARG A 123 -2.35 -9.37 -11.00
CA ARG A 123 -3.49 -10.28 -11.02
C ARG A 123 -4.73 -9.53 -11.48
N VAL A 124 -5.62 -10.23 -12.17
CA VAL A 124 -6.94 -9.72 -12.54
C VAL A 124 -8.02 -10.52 -11.81
N GLY A 125 -9.08 -9.87 -11.42
CA GLY A 125 -10.24 -10.53 -10.86
C GLY A 125 -10.97 -11.37 -11.90
N PHE A 126 -11.56 -12.49 -11.46
CA PHE A 126 -12.36 -13.35 -12.32
C PHE A 126 -13.64 -13.75 -11.60
N ASN A 127 -14.77 -13.17 -11.99
CA ASN A 127 -16.03 -13.44 -11.33
C ASN A 127 -17.13 -13.68 -12.36
N LYS A 128 -17.92 -14.75 -12.18
CA LYS A 128 -19.04 -15.14 -13.05
C LYS A 128 -18.67 -15.19 -14.55
N GLY A 129 -17.46 -15.68 -14.87
CA GLY A 129 -16.98 -15.78 -16.25
C GLY A 129 -16.50 -14.46 -16.88
N ARG A 130 -16.31 -13.41 -16.10
CA ARG A 130 -15.83 -12.09 -16.58
C ARG A 130 -14.58 -11.67 -15.85
N ILE A 131 -13.66 -11.06 -16.57
CA ILE A 131 -12.49 -10.38 -16.01
C ILE A 131 -12.99 -9.10 -15.33
N GLN A 132 -12.49 -8.87 -14.12
CA GLN A 132 -12.72 -7.66 -13.35
C GLN A 132 -11.38 -7.00 -13.04
N LEU A 133 -11.30 -5.71 -13.27
CA LEU A 133 -10.12 -4.90 -12.94
C LEU A 133 -10.44 -4.02 -11.71
N PRO A 134 -9.42 -3.65 -10.94
CA PRO A 134 -9.60 -2.61 -9.92
C PRO A 134 -10.06 -1.31 -10.59
N LEU A 135 -10.77 -0.46 -9.84
CA LEU A 135 -11.30 0.81 -10.34
C LEU A 135 -10.22 1.90 -10.46
N GLY A 136 -9.06 1.70 -9.88
CA GLY A 136 -7.87 2.53 -9.99
C GLY A 136 -6.61 1.68 -9.99
N VAL A 137 -5.50 2.22 -10.49
CA VAL A 137 -4.19 1.55 -10.47
C VAL A 137 -3.67 1.46 -9.02
N ILE A 138 -3.97 2.47 -8.20
CA ILE A 138 -3.63 2.59 -6.79
C ILE A 138 -4.93 2.56 -5.99
N GLU A 139 -5.08 1.60 -5.06
CA GLU A 139 -6.22 1.52 -4.17
C GLU A 139 -6.14 2.56 -3.04
N GLY A 140 -4.91 2.93 -2.61
CA GLY A 140 -4.61 4.07 -1.75
C GLY A 140 -4.45 3.73 -0.27
N GLN A 141 -4.22 2.47 0.09
CA GLN A 141 -4.12 2.00 1.48
C GLN A 141 -3.11 2.80 2.33
N HIS A 142 -1.89 2.98 1.82
CA HIS A 142 -0.87 3.70 2.59
C HIS A 142 -1.12 5.22 2.62
N LEU A 143 -1.81 5.74 1.62
CA LEU A 143 -2.22 7.13 1.58
C LEU A 143 -3.32 7.41 2.61
N ASP A 144 -4.28 6.50 2.75
CA ASP A 144 -5.30 6.55 3.80
C ASP A 144 -4.65 6.53 5.19
N GLN A 145 -3.68 5.64 5.44
CA GLN A 145 -2.93 5.61 6.69
C GLN A 145 -2.16 6.92 6.93
N LEU A 146 -1.55 7.49 5.90
CA LEU A 146 -0.82 8.75 5.98
C LEU A 146 -1.75 9.88 6.43
N PHE A 147 -2.93 10.00 5.84
CA PHE A 147 -3.90 11.02 6.23
C PHE A 147 -4.44 10.82 7.64
N HIS A 148 -4.74 9.59 8.04
CA HIS A 148 -5.17 9.31 9.41
C HIS A 148 -4.09 9.67 10.44
N ARG A 149 -2.82 9.43 10.12
CA ARG A 149 -1.69 9.84 10.98
C ARG A 149 -1.55 11.35 11.07
N MET A 150 -1.55 12.04 9.93
CA MET A 150 -1.40 13.51 9.88
C MET A 150 -2.54 14.22 10.60
N LEU A 151 -3.75 13.71 10.47
CA LEU A 151 -4.95 14.33 11.01
C LEU A 151 -5.39 13.73 12.36
N PHE A 152 -4.57 12.87 12.95
CA PHE A 152 -4.86 12.28 14.27
C PHE A 152 -5.20 13.34 15.33
N PRO A 153 -4.53 14.51 15.40
CA PRO A 153 -4.85 15.54 16.37
C PRO A 153 -6.29 16.08 16.31
N VAL A 154 -6.97 15.97 15.17
CA VAL A 154 -8.35 16.45 14.96
C VAL A 154 -9.32 15.33 14.59
N VAL A 155 -8.93 14.06 14.74
CA VAL A 155 -9.70 12.90 14.30
C VAL A 155 -11.09 12.79 14.95
N GLU A 156 -11.28 13.37 16.13
CA GLU A 156 -12.56 13.40 16.83
C GLU A 156 -13.50 14.50 16.30
N ILE A 157 -12.98 15.48 15.56
CA ILE A 157 -13.78 16.57 14.99
C ILE A 157 -14.53 16.07 13.76
N ARG A 158 -15.85 15.88 13.89
CA ARG A 158 -16.71 15.36 12.83
C ARG A 158 -17.44 16.45 12.03
N ASP A 159 -17.55 17.65 12.57
CA ASP A 159 -18.08 18.84 11.90
C ASP A 159 -16.91 19.77 11.54
N PHE A 160 -16.65 19.96 10.25
CA PHE A 160 -15.47 20.72 9.81
C PHE A 160 -15.61 22.22 10.07
N ASP A 161 -16.78 22.70 10.51
CA ASP A 161 -16.94 24.06 11.03
C ASP A 161 -16.35 24.22 12.44
N GLN A 162 -16.03 23.11 13.13
CA GLN A 162 -15.39 23.09 14.47
C GLN A 162 -13.87 22.96 14.39
N LEU A 163 -13.29 22.80 13.20
CA LEU A 163 -11.85 22.90 13.02
C LEU A 163 -11.35 24.30 13.40
N PRO A 164 -10.07 24.46 13.77
CA PRO A 164 -9.46 25.78 14.03
C PRO A 164 -9.76 26.83 12.97
N ILE A 165 -9.87 26.43 11.71
CA ILE A 165 -10.46 27.22 10.62
C ILE A 165 -11.52 26.34 9.92
N PRO A 166 -12.79 26.81 9.78
CA PRO A 166 -13.83 26.12 9.06
C PRO A 166 -13.39 25.71 7.65
N PHE A 167 -13.66 24.45 7.29
CA PHE A 167 -13.09 23.82 6.10
C PHE A 167 -14.14 23.12 5.22
N ARG A 168 -13.92 23.12 3.91
CA ARG A 168 -14.66 22.30 2.92
C ARG A 168 -13.67 21.63 1.96
N ALA A 169 -13.84 20.33 1.77
CA ALA A 169 -13.18 19.60 0.67
C ALA A 169 -14.19 19.38 -0.46
N VAL A 170 -13.74 19.56 -1.69
CA VAL A 170 -14.57 19.33 -2.87
C VAL A 170 -14.24 17.97 -3.47
N ALA A 171 -15.26 17.17 -3.74
CA ALA A 171 -15.20 15.92 -4.47
C ALA A 171 -16.23 15.90 -5.60
N THR A 172 -16.17 14.89 -6.47
CA THR A 172 -17.12 14.69 -7.57
C THR A 172 -17.80 13.33 -7.40
N ASP A 173 -19.12 13.27 -7.48
CA ASP A 173 -19.85 12.01 -7.56
C ASP A 173 -19.60 11.36 -8.93
N LEU A 174 -18.97 10.19 -8.95
CA LEU A 174 -18.59 9.50 -10.19
C LEU A 174 -19.81 9.05 -11.02
N VAL A 175 -20.96 8.86 -10.38
CA VAL A 175 -22.18 8.37 -11.05
C VAL A 175 -22.93 9.51 -11.72
N THR A 176 -23.04 10.67 -11.05
CA THR A 176 -23.82 11.83 -11.54
C THR A 176 -22.97 12.91 -12.19
N GLY A 177 -21.67 12.98 -11.86
CA GLY A 177 -20.77 14.06 -12.25
C GLY A 177 -20.98 15.35 -11.44
N GLU A 178 -21.84 15.33 -10.43
CA GLU A 178 -22.15 16.50 -9.60
C GLU A 178 -21.04 16.78 -8.58
N GLU A 179 -20.89 18.06 -8.26
CA GLU A 179 -20.05 18.52 -7.16
C GLU A 179 -20.58 18.02 -5.81
N VAL A 180 -19.69 17.54 -4.97
CA VAL A 180 -20.00 17.13 -3.60
C VAL A 180 -19.10 17.89 -2.64
N ILE A 181 -19.71 18.73 -1.80
CA ILE A 181 -19.02 19.52 -0.79
C ILE A 181 -19.00 18.72 0.51
N LEU A 182 -17.81 18.31 0.94
CA LEU A 182 -17.59 17.57 2.16
C LEU A 182 -17.34 18.55 3.31
N SER A 183 -18.27 18.58 4.26
CA SER A 183 -18.29 19.51 5.40
C SER A 183 -18.24 18.81 6.75
N GLY A 184 -18.17 17.49 6.76
CA GLY A 184 -18.17 16.69 7.99
C GLY A 184 -17.87 15.23 7.73
N GLY A 185 -17.86 14.43 8.78
CA GLY A 185 -17.46 13.02 8.78
C GLY A 185 -15.99 12.83 9.13
N SER A 186 -15.33 11.89 8.47
CA SER A 186 -13.89 11.66 8.60
C SER A 186 -13.13 12.64 7.72
N LEU A 187 -12.32 13.51 8.30
CA LEU A 187 -11.50 14.45 7.53
C LEU A 187 -10.46 13.72 6.65
N PRO A 188 -9.74 12.67 7.12
CA PRO A 188 -8.89 11.84 6.27
C PRO A 188 -9.62 11.31 5.03
N ASP A 189 -10.83 10.75 5.20
CA ASP A 189 -11.62 10.20 4.09
C ASP A 189 -12.08 11.29 3.11
N ALA A 190 -12.41 12.47 3.61
CA ALA A 190 -12.79 13.63 2.79
C ALA A 190 -11.62 14.09 1.92
N LEU A 191 -10.39 14.18 2.48
CA LEU A 191 -9.19 14.51 1.72
C LEU A 191 -8.85 13.42 0.71
N ARG A 192 -8.99 12.16 1.11
CA ARG A 192 -8.77 11.00 0.23
C ARG A 192 -9.75 10.99 -0.95
N ALA A 193 -11.03 11.27 -0.72
CA ALA A 193 -12.02 11.38 -1.78
C ALA A 193 -11.70 12.51 -2.73
N SER A 194 -11.37 13.70 -2.19
CA SER A 194 -11.07 14.91 -2.97
C SER A 194 -9.86 14.74 -3.91
N MET A 195 -8.91 13.85 -3.59
CA MET A 195 -7.71 13.61 -4.41
C MET A 195 -7.78 12.32 -5.25
N SER A 196 -8.90 11.63 -5.29
CA SER A 196 -9.07 10.37 -6.03
C SER A 196 -9.16 10.58 -7.54
N VAL A 197 -8.05 10.93 -8.19
CA VAL A 197 -7.98 11.13 -9.65
C VAL A 197 -8.40 9.85 -10.38
N PRO A 198 -9.44 9.88 -11.23
CA PRO A 198 -9.94 8.71 -11.93
C PRO A 198 -8.86 8.02 -12.78
N GLY A 199 -8.82 6.69 -12.71
CA GLY A 199 -7.81 5.88 -13.38
C GLY A 199 -6.49 5.74 -12.62
N ALA A 200 -6.05 6.76 -11.88
CA ALA A 200 -4.89 6.68 -11.01
C ALA A 200 -5.27 6.06 -9.66
N PHE A 201 -6.26 6.61 -8.98
CA PHE A 201 -6.72 6.15 -7.68
C PHE A 201 -8.11 5.52 -7.74
N SER A 202 -8.34 4.53 -6.86
CA SER A 202 -9.68 3.98 -6.66
C SER A 202 -10.62 5.04 -6.05
N PRO A 203 -11.87 5.10 -6.51
CA PRO A 203 -12.89 5.97 -5.92
C PRO A 203 -13.15 5.62 -4.44
N VAL A 204 -13.51 6.63 -3.66
CA VAL A 204 -13.85 6.49 -2.24
C VAL A 204 -15.36 6.49 -2.06
N ARG A 205 -15.88 5.63 -1.19
CA ARG A 205 -17.30 5.60 -0.86
C ARG A 205 -17.57 6.35 0.44
N ILE A 206 -18.35 7.44 0.35
CA ILE A 206 -18.83 8.22 1.50
C ILE A 206 -20.35 8.37 1.34
N ASP A 207 -21.14 8.04 2.36
CA ASP A 207 -22.60 8.17 2.41
C ASP A 207 -23.30 7.59 1.16
N ASP A 208 -22.95 6.35 0.78
CA ASP A 208 -23.44 5.64 -0.40
C ASP A 208 -23.09 6.27 -1.77
N ARG A 209 -22.39 7.38 -1.81
CA ARG A 209 -21.85 7.98 -3.03
C ARG A 209 -20.45 7.43 -3.33
N LEU A 210 -20.16 7.28 -4.61
CA LEU A 210 -18.84 6.90 -5.10
C LEU A 210 -18.11 8.16 -5.58
N LEU A 211 -17.16 8.64 -4.78
CA LEU A 211 -16.51 9.92 -4.96
C LEU A 211 -15.14 9.80 -5.61
N VAL A 212 -14.83 10.76 -6.46
CA VAL A 212 -13.55 10.95 -7.13
C VAL A 212 -13.08 12.40 -6.98
N ASP A 213 -11.90 12.71 -7.52
CA ASP A 213 -11.27 14.03 -7.44
C ASP A 213 -12.24 15.16 -7.82
N GLY A 214 -12.28 16.17 -6.96
CA GLY A 214 -13.17 17.33 -7.10
C GLY A 214 -12.84 18.21 -8.29
N GLY A 215 -11.62 18.13 -8.84
CA GLY A 215 -11.19 18.93 -9.99
C GLY A 215 -12.06 18.73 -11.24
N MET A 216 -12.78 17.61 -11.34
CA MET A 216 -13.69 17.35 -12.44
C MET A 216 -14.96 18.20 -12.39
N SER A 217 -15.45 18.57 -11.21
CA SER A 217 -16.66 19.40 -11.00
C SER A 217 -16.33 20.83 -10.58
N ASN A 218 -15.36 21.04 -9.70
CA ASN A 218 -14.93 22.37 -9.26
C ASN A 218 -13.47 22.35 -8.78
N ASN A 219 -12.52 22.68 -9.65
CA ASN A 219 -11.11 22.63 -9.33
C ASN A 219 -10.60 23.80 -8.50
N LEU A 220 -11.19 24.99 -8.61
CA LEU A 220 -10.83 26.18 -7.83
C LEU A 220 -12.08 26.65 -7.08
N PRO A 221 -12.30 26.22 -5.81
CA PRO A 221 -13.60 26.31 -5.14
C PRO A 221 -13.92 27.71 -4.57
N VAL A 222 -13.87 28.77 -5.43
CA VAL A 222 -14.22 30.15 -5.05
C VAL A 222 -15.65 30.24 -4.57
N SER A 223 -16.58 29.62 -5.31
CA SER A 223 -18.02 29.60 -4.94
C SER A 223 -18.24 28.97 -3.58
N VAL A 224 -17.50 27.88 -3.26
CA VAL A 224 -17.62 27.19 -1.97
C VAL A 224 -17.15 28.07 -0.82
N ALA A 225 -16.00 28.76 -0.97
CA ALA A 225 -15.54 29.73 0.02
C ALA A 225 -16.53 30.87 0.22
N ARG A 226 -17.20 31.29 -0.87
CA ARG A 226 -18.24 32.32 -0.84
C ARG A 226 -19.48 31.84 -0.08
N ASP A 227 -19.91 30.61 -0.34
CA ASP A 227 -21.09 30.00 0.31
C ASP A 227 -20.83 29.72 1.82
N MET A 228 -19.57 29.54 2.23
CA MET A 228 -19.19 29.50 3.64
C MET A 228 -19.34 30.86 4.34
N GLY A 229 -19.46 31.95 3.57
CA GLY A 229 -19.68 33.30 4.09
C GLY A 229 -18.48 34.24 3.93
N ALA A 230 -17.52 33.94 3.07
CA ALA A 230 -16.41 34.83 2.76
C ALA A 230 -16.89 36.11 2.01
N ASP A 231 -16.51 37.27 2.51
CA ASP A 231 -16.73 38.55 1.87
C ASP A 231 -15.66 38.82 0.80
N ILE A 232 -14.44 38.38 1.04
CA ILE A 232 -13.29 38.46 0.12
C ILE A 232 -12.70 37.06 -0.04
N VAL A 233 -12.34 36.65 -1.25
CA VAL A 233 -11.71 35.35 -1.53
C VAL A 233 -10.28 35.56 -2.03
N ILE A 234 -9.31 34.91 -1.37
CA ILE A 234 -7.98 34.71 -1.90
C ILE A 234 -7.98 33.39 -2.65
N ALA A 235 -7.93 33.42 -3.96
CA ALA A 235 -7.92 32.26 -4.84
C ALA A 235 -6.49 31.93 -5.27
N VAL A 236 -6.05 30.68 -5.06
CA VAL A 236 -4.72 30.21 -5.48
C VAL A 236 -4.89 29.14 -6.56
N ASP A 237 -4.53 29.49 -7.80
CA ASP A 237 -4.66 28.61 -8.96
C ASP A 237 -3.29 28.00 -9.34
N ILE A 238 -3.17 26.69 -9.12
CA ILE A 238 -2.01 25.88 -9.52
C ILE A 238 -2.37 24.87 -10.63
N SER A 239 -3.47 25.09 -11.34
CA SER A 239 -3.97 24.19 -12.38
C SER A 239 -2.93 23.93 -13.46
N SER A 240 -2.99 22.74 -14.06
CA SER A 240 -2.13 22.35 -15.17
C SER A 240 -2.43 23.17 -16.42
N ALA A 241 -1.38 23.57 -17.15
CA ALA A 241 -1.54 23.99 -18.52
C ALA A 241 -2.00 22.79 -19.40
N MET A 242 -2.63 23.09 -20.53
CA MET A 242 -2.93 22.07 -21.53
C MET A 242 -1.66 21.46 -22.07
N LEU A 243 -1.67 20.13 -22.31
CA LEU A 243 -0.57 19.46 -22.97
C LEU A 243 -0.45 19.93 -24.42
N THR A 244 0.78 20.08 -24.91
CA THR A 244 1.05 20.37 -26.31
C THR A 244 0.91 19.11 -27.18
N GLU A 245 0.82 19.30 -28.51
CA GLU A 245 0.72 18.16 -29.44
C GLU A 245 1.89 17.16 -29.28
N GLU A 246 3.10 17.68 -29.02
CA GLU A 246 4.31 16.86 -28.84
C GLU A 246 4.28 16.02 -27.55
N GLN A 247 3.47 16.42 -26.56
CA GLN A 247 3.30 15.69 -25.30
C GLN A 247 2.22 14.62 -25.38
N LEU A 248 1.34 14.65 -26.40
CA LEU A 248 0.27 13.68 -26.61
C LEU A 248 0.79 12.41 -27.30
N THR A 249 1.60 11.64 -26.61
CA THR A 249 2.32 10.48 -27.18
C THR A 249 1.72 9.12 -26.80
N SER A 250 0.71 9.07 -25.94
CA SER A 250 0.16 7.81 -25.40
C SER A 250 -1.32 7.95 -25.07
N VAL A 251 -2.02 6.81 -24.90
CA VAL A 251 -3.41 6.79 -24.39
C VAL A 251 -3.50 7.47 -23.04
N LEU A 252 -2.46 7.34 -22.20
CA LEU A 252 -2.43 7.96 -20.88
C LEU A 252 -2.38 9.49 -20.98
N SER A 253 -1.51 10.05 -21.83
CA SER A 253 -1.43 11.52 -22.04
C SER A 253 -2.70 12.08 -22.70
N VAL A 254 -3.37 11.30 -23.56
CA VAL A 254 -4.69 11.70 -24.08
C VAL A 254 -5.76 11.73 -22.99
N THR A 255 -5.75 10.73 -22.07
CA THR A 255 -6.67 10.69 -20.94
C THR A 255 -6.42 11.87 -19.97
N GLU A 256 -5.15 12.16 -19.69
CA GLU A 256 -4.75 13.34 -18.92
C GLU A 256 -5.25 14.64 -19.56
N GLN A 257 -5.09 14.80 -20.87
CA GLN A 257 -5.58 15.98 -21.59
C GLN A 257 -7.11 16.12 -21.50
N LEU A 258 -7.86 15.01 -21.60
CA LEU A 258 -9.31 15.05 -21.45
C LEU A 258 -9.72 15.48 -20.02
N THR A 259 -8.99 15.00 -19.01
CA THR A 259 -9.18 15.44 -17.62
C THR A 259 -8.86 16.93 -17.47
N ASN A 260 -7.75 17.40 -18.07
CA ASN A 260 -7.36 18.81 -18.05
C ASN A 260 -8.40 19.70 -18.71
N PHE A 261 -9.12 19.25 -19.76
CA PHE A 261 -10.22 20.00 -20.35
C PHE A 261 -11.36 20.23 -19.36
N LEU A 262 -11.74 19.22 -18.57
CA LEU A 262 -12.79 19.34 -17.56
C LEU A 262 -12.35 20.27 -16.44
N VAL A 263 -11.15 20.04 -15.90
CA VAL A 263 -10.56 20.87 -14.83
C VAL A 263 -10.48 22.33 -15.27
N ARG A 264 -9.95 22.61 -16.46
CA ARG A 264 -9.80 23.98 -16.94
C ARG A 264 -11.12 24.69 -17.12
N ARG A 265 -12.12 23.99 -17.68
CA ARG A 265 -13.46 24.55 -17.87
C ARG A 265 -14.08 25.00 -16.55
N THR A 266 -13.97 24.20 -15.51
CA THR A 266 -14.49 24.53 -14.17
C THR A 266 -13.69 25.66 -13.54
N THR A 267 -12.35 25.63 -13.64
CA THR A 267 -11.47 26.68 -13.14
C THR A 267 -11.79 28.04 -13.80
N ASP A 268 -11.93 28.09 -15.13
CA ASP A 268 -12.23 29.34 -15.85
C ASP A 268 -13.60 29.95 -15.41
N ALA A 269 -14.58 29.10 -15.11
CA ALA A 269 -15.86 29.55 -14.57
C ALA A 269 -15.72 30.21 -13.17
N GLN A 270 -14.89 29.62 -12.31
CA GLN A 270 -14.61 30.15 -10.97
C GLN A 270 -13.78 31.44 -11.03
N LEU A 271 -12.79 31.51 -11.91
CA LEU A 271 -12.00 32.73 -12.14
C LEU A 271 -12.87 33.88 -12.62
N ALA A 272 -13.84 33.62 -13.49
CA ALA A 272 -14.80 34.61 -13.97
C ALA A 272 -15.77 35.09 -12.87
N SER A 273 -15.88 34.41 -11.74
CA SER A 273 -16.73 34.81 -10.61
C SER A 273 -16.01 35.69 -9.58
N LEU A 274 -14.69 35.89 -9.71
CA LEU A 274 -13.94 36.78 -8.83
C LEU A 274 -14.36 38.22 -9.02
N GLY A 275 -14.58 38.92 -7.91
CA GLY A 275 -14.91 40.33 -7.86
C GLY A 275 -13.68 41.25 -7.70
N ASP A 276 -13.89 42.54 -7.75
CA ASP A 276 -12.81 43.56 -7.69
C ASP A 276 -12.03 43.54 -6.36
N GLN A 277 -12.59 42.99 -5.30
CA GLN A 277 -11.96 42.88 -3.97
C GLN A 277 -11.27 41.55 -3.75
N ASP A 278 -11.50 40.55 -4.61
CA ASP A 278 -10.87 39.24 -4.50
C ASP A 278 -9.44 39.27 -5.02
N LEU A 279 -8.62 38.38 -4.50
CA LEU A 279 -7.22 38.28 -4.85
C LEU A 279 -6.94 36.96 -5.56
N LEU A 280 -6.36 37.02 -6.74
CA LEU A 280 -5.91 35.83 -7.48
C LEU A 280 -4.39 35.71 -7.42
N ILE A 281 -3.89 34.57 -6.93
CA ILE A 281 -2.48 34.22 -6.91
C ILE A 281 -2.24 33.05 -7.84
N VAL A 282 -1.39 33.22 -8.85
CA VAL A 282 -1.05 32.20 -9.86
C VAL A 282 0.47 32.02 -9.86
N PRO A 283 0.99 30.99 -9.18
CA PRO A 283 2.42 30.68 -9.19
C PRO A 283 2.89 30.25 -10.58
N GLU A 284 4.11 30.66 -10.97
CA GLU A 284 4.75 30.17 -12.19
C GLU A 284 5.38 28.81 -11.95
N LEU A 285 4.72 27.73 -12.36
CA LEU A 285 5.12 26.34 -12.11
C LEU A 285 5.87 25.69 -13.27
N GLY A 286 5.99 26.38 -14.41
CA GLY A 286 6.68 25.87 -15.59
C GLY A 286 6.17 24.52 -16.05
N ASN A 287 7.10 23.61 -16.36
CA ASN A 287 6.80 22.24 -16.80
C ASN A 287 6.77 21.23 -15.65
N PHE A 288 6.56 21.66 -14.40
CA PHE A 288 6.55 20.77 -13.25
C PHE A 288 5.38 19.77 -13.35
N SER A 289 5.68 18.48 -13.23
CA SER A 289 4.66 17.42 -13.36
C SER A 289 3.76 17.35 -12.13
N ALA A 290 2.44 17.23 -12.36
CA ALA A 290 1.47 16.97 -11.28
C ALA A 290 1.68 15.62 -10.58
N ALA A 291 2.41 14.68 -11.20
CA ALA A 291 2.68 13.35 -10.66
C ALA A 291 3.97 13.27 -9.82
N ASP A 292 4.78 14.32 -9.76
CA ASP A 292 6.14 14.30 -9.20
C ASP A 292 6.17 14.69 -7.72
N PHE A 293 5.45 13.92 -6.89
CA PHE A 293 5.27 14.21 -5.46
C PHE A 293 6.60 14.27 -4.68
N SER A 294 7.63 13.51 -5.09
CA SER A 294 8.95 13.57 -4.46
C SER A 294 9.67 14.90 -4.64
N GLU A 295 9.25 15.68 -5.63
CA GLU A 295 9.81 16.98 -5.97
C GLU A 295 8.93 18.17 -5.53
N ALA A 296 7.77 17.89 -4.91
CA ALA A 296 6.76 18.89 -4.54
C ALA A 296 7.31 20.04 -3.67
N ILE A 297 8.31 19.78 -2.83
CA ILE A 297 8.96 20.79 -2.01
C ILE A 297 9.75 21.83 -2.84
N LYS A 298 10.19 21.48 -4.05
CA LYS A 298 11.02 22.36 -4.89
C LYS A 298 10.25 23.54 -5.46
N ILE A 299 8.91 23.47 -5.48
CA ILE A 299 8.07 24.55 -6.02
C ILE A 299 7.44 25.43 -4.93
N ILE A 300 7.74 25.20 -3.65
CA ILE A 300 7.34 26.07 -2.55
C ILE A 300 7.81 27.52 -2.79
N PRO A 301 9.07 27.77 -3.22
CA PRO A 301 9.52 29.13 -3.52
C PRO A 301 8.70 29.84 -4.60
N ASN A 302 8.18 29.12 -5.60
CA ASN A 302 7.35 29.73 -6.65
C ASN A 302 6.03 30.26 -6.08
N GLY A 303 5.42 29.53 -5.14
CA GLY A 303 4.23 29.97 -4.42
C GLY A 303 4.51 31.19 -3.54
N TYR A 304 5.64 31.16 -2.84
CA TYR A 304 6.10 32.28 -2.00
C TYR A 304 6.33 33.56 -2.84
N GLU A 305 7.02 33.44 -3.98
CA GLU A 305 7.27 34.58 -4.90
C GLU A 305 5.95 35.14 -5.46
N ALA A 306 5.04 34.29 -5.90
CA ALA A 306 3.76 34.73 -6.44
C ALA A 306 2.90 35.46 -5.39
N ALA A 307 2.87 34.96 -4.14
CA ALA A 307 2.17 35.64 -3.05
C ALA A 307 2.86 36.94 -2.63
N SER A 308 4.19 36.98 -2.57
CA SER A 308 4.97 38.17 -2.25
C SER A 308 4.77 39.27 -3.30
N ALA A 309 4.59 38.91 -4.56
CA ALA A 309 4.26 39.87 -5.63
C ALA A 309 2.91 40.59 -5.41
N GLN A 310 2.03 40.00 -4.60
CA GLN A 310 0.74 40.57 -4.17
C GLN A 310 0.81 41.15 -2.74
N GLY A 311 2.01 41.39 -2.22
CA GLY A 311 2.26 41.75 -0.82
C GLY A 311 1.44 42.98 -0.37
N GLU A 312 1.39 44.08 -1.15
CA GLU A 312 0.59 45.26 -0.79
C GLU A 312 -0.91 44.95 -0.60
N ALA A 313 -1.49 44.11 -1.46
CA ALA A 313 -2.88 43.72 -1.36
C ALA A 313 -3.13 42.81 -0.14
N LEU A 314 -2.21 41.87 0.14
CA LEU A 314 -2.25 41.00 1.31
C LEU A 314 -2.08 41.78 2.62
N GLU A 315 -1.15 42.75 2.67
CA GLU A 315 -0.97 43.67 3.82
C GLU A 315 -2.21 44.52 4.08
N ALA A 316 -2.91 44.95 3.03
CA ALA A 316 -4.17 45.68 3.17
C ALA A 316 -5.25 44.84 3.84
N LEU A 317 -5.30 43.52 3.53
CA LEU A 317 -6.20 42.56 4.18
C LEU A 317 -5.79 42.28 5.65
N ALA A 318 -4.49 42.24 5.95
CA ALA A 318 -3.96 42.03 7.28
C ALA A 318 -4.24 43.22 8.24
N SER A 319 -4.25 44.43 7.72
CA SER A 319 -4.44 45.67 8.53
C SER A 319 -5.87 45.80 9.05
N GLY A 320 -6.84 45.05 8.55
CA GLY A 320 -8.24 45.04 8.97
C GLY A 320 -8.54 44.26 10.26
N GLY A 321 -7.61 43.50 10.83
CA GLY A 321 -7.91 42.69 12.01
C GLY A 321 -6.70 42.02 12.65
N ARG A 322 -6.78 41.70 13.93
CA ARG A 322 -5.82 40.80 14.59
C ARG A 322 -6.11 39.37 14.12
N SER A 323 -5.08 38.66 13.63
CA SER A 323 -5.15 37.21 13.49
C SER A 323 -5.46 36.61 14.86
N THR A 324 -6.49 35.80 14.97
CA THR A 324 -6.74 35.01 16.17
C THR A 324 -5.53 34.11 16.37
N PRO A 325 -4.93 34.05 17.58
CA PRO A 325 -3.86 33.11 17.83
C PRO A 325 -4.32 31.72 17.43
N ARG A 326 -3.58 31.05 16.56
CA ARG A 326 -3.87 29.71 16.09
C ARG A 326 -3.91 28.77 17.28
N GLN A 327 -5.03 28.17 17.55
CA GLN A 327 -5.16 27.17 18.59
C GLN A 327 -4.58 25.87 18.02
N GLN A 328 -3.36 25.54 18.39
CA GLN A 328 -2.78 24.25 18.08
C GLN A 328 -3.61 23.17 18.80
N VAL A 329 -4.27 22.32 18.06
CA VAL A 329 -4.91 21.13 18.61
C VAL A 329 -3.82 20.07 18.73
N VAL A 330 -3.19 20.01 19.89
CA VAL A 330 -2.19 18.98 20.22
C VAL A 330 -2.92 17.86 20.95
N ASN A 331 -3.50 16.91 20.21
CA ASN A 331 -3.86 15.61 20.78
C ASN A 331 -2.65 14.68 20.61
N ASP A 332 -1.98 14.37 21.70
CA ASP A 332 -0.95 13.32 21.71
C ASP A 332 -1.67 11.95 21.67
N SER A 333 -1.42 11.17 20.61
CA SER A 333 -2.00 9.82 20.48
C SER A 333 -1.71 8.92 21.69
N SER A 334 -0.63 9.20 22.43
CA SER A 334 -0.25 8.45 23.63
C SER A 334 -1.21 8.62 24.80
N ASP A 335 -2.09 9.61 24.77
CA ASP A 335 -3.07 9.86 25.83
C ASP A 335 -4.45 9.25 25.56
N TYR A 336 -4.70 8.76 24.34
CA TYR A 336 -5.97 8.14 23.97
C TYR A 336 -6.10 6.74 24.58
N LEU A 337 -7.13 6.53 25.41
CA LEU A 337 -7.44 5.24 26.02
C LEU A 337 -8.48 4.50 25.17
N VAL A 338 -8.12 3.35 24.63
CA VAL A 338 -9.04 2.50 23.87
C VAL A 338 -9.88 1.66 24.83
N GLN A 339 -11.15 2.04 25.06
CA GLN A 339 -12.04 1.30 25.95
C GLN A 339 -12.72 0.13 25.27
N PHE A 340 -13.01 0.24 23.95
CA PHE A 340 -13.55 -0.86 23.15
C PHE A 340 -12.97 -0.86 21.72
N ILE A 341 -13.09 -2.01 21.04
CA ILE A 341 -12.69 -2.17 19.65
C ILE A 341 -13.88 -2.71 18.86
N ASP A 342 -14.32 -1.94 17.87
CA ASP A 342 -15.37 -2.29 16.92
C ASP A 342 -14.75 -2.69 15.57
N ILE A 343 -15.19 -3.80 14.97
CA ILE A 343 -14.68 -4.30 13.70
C ILE A 343 -15.81 -4.33 12.69
N VAL A 344 -15.68 -3.48 11.67
CA VAL A 344 -16.57 -3.46 10.51
C VAL A 344 -15.92 -4.23 9.38
N ASN A 345 -16.29 -5.50 9.25
CA ASN A 345 -15.70 -6.43 8.29
C ASN A 345 -16.69 -6.76 7.17
N GLY A 346 -16.44 -6.23 5.98
CA GLY A 346 -17.25 -6.52 4.80
C GLY A 346 -16.92 -7.87 4.12
N SER A 347 -15.90 -8.60 4.57
CA SER A 347 -15.45 -9.85 3.95
C SER A 347 -16.15 -11.09 4.52
N ARG A 348 -15.76 -12.27 4.03
CA ARG A 348 -16.20 -13.57 4.57
C ARG A 348 -15.33 -14.09 5.72
N LEU A 349 -14.23 -13.42 6.01
CA LEU A 349 -13.34 -13.79 7.09
C LEU A 349 -14.03 -13.56 8.44
N HIS A 350 -13.68 -14.38 9.42
CA HIS A 350 -14.13 -14.16 10.79
C HIS A 350 -13.48 -12.91 11.38
N ASP A 351 -14.21 -12.07 12.11
CA ASP A 351 -13.68 -10.83 12.73
C ASP A 351 -12.49 -11.12 13.63
N GLU A 352 -12.44 -12.29 14.24
CA GLU A 352 -11.31 -12.74 15.06
C GLU A 352 -9.98 -12.78 14.28
N ILE A 353 -10.01 -12.93 12.96
CA ILE A 353 -8.80 -12.85 12.11
C ILE A 353 -8.22 -11.44 12.11
N ILE A 354 -9.08 -10.43 12.06
CA ILE A 354 -8.71 -9.03 12.15
C ILE A 354 -8.26 -8.71 13.58
N ARG A 355 -9.11 -9.05 14.57
CA ARG A 355 -8.87 -8.80 16.01
C ARG A 355 -7.54 -9.39 16.48
N SER A 356 -7.24 -10.63 16.11
CA SER A 356 -6.03 -11.32 16.57
C SER A 356 -4.72 -10.75 16.00
N ARG A 357 -4.80 -9.85 15.00
CA ARG A 357 -3.65 -9.15 14.41
C ARG A 357 -3.49 -7.73 14.91
N LEU A 358 -4.51 -7.19 15.58
CA LEU A 358 -4.41 -5.86 16.19
C LEU A 358 -3.48 -5.93 17.41
N ALA A 359 -2.48 -5.06 17.43
CA ALA A 359 -1.58 -4.88 18.58
C ALA A 359 -2.15 -3.87 19.59
N VAL A 360 -3.48 -3.72 19.62
CA VAL A 360 -4.21 -2.82 20.51
C VAL A 360 -5.21 -3.64 21.31
N ASN A 361 -5.26 -3.45 22.61
CA ASN A 361 -6.21 -4.11 23.49
C ASN A 361 -7.15 -3.10 24.17
N SER A 362 -8.35 -3.54 24.50
CA SER A 362 -9.27 -2.74 25.31
C SER A 362 -8.68 -2.49 26.71
N GLY A 363 -8.76 -1.25 27.18
CA GLY A 363 -8.21 -0.80 28.46
C GLY A 363 -6.75 -0.32 28.37
N GLU A 364 -6.13 -0.30 27.21
CA GLU A 364 -4.77 0.17 27.01
C GLU A 364 -4.72 1.53 26.27
N LYS A 365 -3.63 2.26 26.47
CA LYS A 365 -3.36 3.49 25.70
C LYS A 365 -3.00 3.13 24.26
N LEU A 366 -3.43 3.96 23.32
CA LEU A 366 -3.20 3.75 21.90
C LEU A 366 -1.72 3.95 21.54
N ASP A 367 -1.09 2.91 21.00
CA ASP A 367 0.16 3.01 20.26
C ASP A 367 -0.17 3.07 18.76
N LEU A 368 -0.10 4.27 18.20
CA LEU A 368 -0.46 4.52 16.80
C LEU A 368 0.48 3.75 15.84
N ALA A 369 1.77 3.66 16.15
CA ALA A 369 2.73 2.96 15.31
C ALA A 369 2.45 1.44 15.30
N ALA A 370 2.12 0.86 16.44
CA ALA A 370 1.72 -0.54 16.55
C ALA A 370 0.38 -0.81 15.85
N LEU A 371 -0.58 0.13 15.91
CA LEU A 371 -1.84 0.04 15.18
C LEU A 371 -1.60 0.05 13.66
N GLU A 372 -0.81 0.98 13.14
CA GLU A 372 -0.50 1.07 11.71
C GLU A 372 0.20 -0.20 11.20
N GLN A 373 1.13 -0.75 11.96
CA GLN A 373 1.75 -2.04 11.61
C GLN A 373 0.72 -3.18 11.61
N SER A 374 -0.24 -3.16 12.51
CA SER A 374 -1.34 -4.13 12.54
C SER A 374 -2.23 -4.01 11.32
N VAL A 375 -2.56 -2.79 10.92
CA VAL A 375 -3.33 -2.49 9.69
C VAL A 375 -2.60 -3.03 8.45
N ASP A 376 -1.29 -2.83 8.34
CA ASP A 376 -0.46 -3.40 7.25
C ASP A 376 -0.51 -4.94 7.24
N GLN A 377 -0.47 -5.59 8.42
CA GLN A 377 -0.58 -7.04 8.53
C GLN A 377 -1.95 -7.56 8.12
N ILE A 378 -3.04 -6.87 8.48
CA ILE A 378 -4.40 -7.21 8.07
C ILE A 378 -4.55 -7.02 6.56
N TYR A 379 -4.08 -5.89 6.01
CA TYR A 379 -4.09 -5.61 4.59
C TYR A 379 -3.27 -6.65 3.78
N SER A 380 -2.18 -7.16 4.34
CA SER A 380 -1.34 -8.21 3.74
C SER A 380 -2.04 -9.56 3.55
N LEU A 381 -3.23 -9.77 4.13
CA LEU A 381 -4.08 -10.94 3.85
C LEU A 381 -4.56 -10.98 2.40
N ASP A 382 -4.47 -9.84 1.68
CA ASP A 382 -4.75 -9.76 0.26
C ASP A 382 -6.24 -10.01 -0.11
N VAL A 383 -7.11 -9.67 0.82
CA VAL A 383 -8.58 -9.79 0.70
C VAL A 383 -9.23 -8.41 0.61
N PHE A 384 -8.58 -7.39 1.15
CA PHE A 384 -9.14 -6.06 1.33
C PHE A 384 -8.61 -5.04 0.30
N THR A 385 -9.48 -4.13 -0.13
CA THR A 385 -9.14 -2.91 -0.87
C THR A 385 -8.54 -1.89 0.07
N SER A 386 -9.15 -1.72 1.25
CA SER A 386 -8.67 -0.83 2.30
C SER A 386 -8.92 -1.42 3.69
N VAL A 387 -8.02 -1.09 4.61
CA VAL A 387 -8.16 -1.33 6.05
C VAL A 387 -7.84 0.00 6.72
N THR A 388 -8.85 0.66 7.26
CA THR A 388 -8.72 1.96 7.92
C THR A 388 -9.16 1.87 9.37
N TYR A 389 -8.90 2.91 10.15
CA TYR A 389 -9.33 2.99 11.53
C TYR A 389 -9.87 4.38 11.85
N ASP A 390 -10.87 4.42 12.72
CA ASP A 390 -11.47 5.64 13.26
C ASP A 390 -11.48 5.59 14.78
N LEU A 391 -11.30 6.75 15.42
CA LEU A 391 -11.66 6.92 16.80
C LEU A 391 -13.15 7.22 16.90
N VAL A 392 -13.84 6.48 17.74
CA VAL A 392 -15.30 6.57 17.88
C VAL A 392 -15.68 6.61 19.35
N GLU A 393 -16.81 7.22 19.65
CA GLU A 393 -17.42 7.22 20.97
C GLU A 393 -18.72 6.41 20.91
N ASN A 394 -18.96 5.57 21.93
CA ASN A 394 -20.22 4.82 22.03
C ASN A 394 -21.31 5.66 22.74
N GLU A 395 -22.52 5.11 22.86
CA GLU A 395 -23.65 5.79 23.51
C GLU A 395 -23.41 6.05 25.01
N GLU A 396 -22.45 5.36 25.63
CA GLU A 396 -22.09 5.50 27.05
C GLU A 396 -20.97 6.54 27.26
N GLY A 397 -20.46 7.17 26.18
CA GLY A 397 -19.38 8.16 26.24
C GLY A 397 -17.99 7.53 26.38
N GLU A 398 -17.85 6.24 26.06
CA GLU A 398 -16.56 5.55 26.06
C GLU A 398 -15.86 5.71 24.72
N SER A 399 -14.57 6.04 24.76
CA SER A 399 -13.73 6.17 23.57
C SER A 399 -13.26 4.81 23.06
N GLY A 400 -13.39 4.55 21.77
CA GLY A 400 -13.06 3.28 21.14
C GLY A 400 -12.38 3.42 19.79
N LEU A 401 -11.85 2.29 19.33
CA LEU A 401 -11.24 2.15 18.02
C LEU A 401 -12.19 1.35 17.10
N ARG A 402 -12.59 1.94 15.98
CA ARG A 402 -13.29 1.22 14.90
C ARG A 402 -12.32 0.90 13.79
N VAL A 403 -12.23 -0.38 13.41
CA VAL A 403 -11.43 -0.86 12.29
C VAL A 403 -12.36 -1.23 11.13
N ASN A 404 -12.23 -0.54 10.02
CA ASN A 404 -13.02 -0.75 8.81
C ASN A 404 -12.21 -1.58 7.79
N ALA A 405 -12.67 -2.78 7.46
CA ALA A 405 -12.02 -3.67 6.50
C ALA A 405 -12.91 -3.89 5.28
N VAL A 406 -12.62 -3.19 4.18
CA VAL A 406 -13.39 -3.19 2.95
C VAL A 406 -12.85 -4.24 1.98
N PRO A 407 -13.64 -5.26 1.59
CA PRO A 407 -13.16 -6.31 0.69
C PRO A 407 -12.96 -5.81 -0.73
N ARG A 408 -12.04 -6.44 -1.47
CA ARG A 408 -11.80 -6.14 -2.89
C ARG A 408 -13.04 -6.43 -3.73
N SER A 409 -13.50 -5.41 -4.45
CA SER A 409 -14.68 -5.52 -5.34
C SER A 409 -14.44 -6.46 -6.53
N TRP A 410 -13.19 -6.60 -6.96
CA TRP A 410 -12.74 -7.47 -8.05
C TRP A 410 -12.28 -8.87 -7.60
N GLY A 411 -12.29 -9.16 -6.29
CA GLY A 411 -12.06 -10.47 -5.70
C GLY A 411 -13.33 -11.30 -5.48
N PRO A 412 -13.23 -12.44 -4.84
CA PRO A 412 -12.06 -13.11 -4.25
C PRO A 412 -11.33 -14.06 -5.22
N ASN A 413 -11.70 -14.13 -6.49
CA ASN A 413 -11.12 -15.03 -7.48
C ASN A 413 -10.16 -14.21 -8.36
N TYR A 414 -8.97 -14.74 -8.59
CA TYR A 414 -7.92 -14.05 -9.32
C TYR A 414 -7.30 -14.95 -10.38
N LEU A 415 -6.94 -14.35 -11.51
CA LEU A 415 -6.09 -14.95 -12.53
C LEU A 415 -4.77 -14.20 -12.59
N GLN A 416 -3.69 -14.94 -12.72
CA GLN A 416 -2.33 -14.44 -12.90
C GLN A 416 -1.71 -15.18 -14.07
N PHE A 417 -0.92 -14.47 -14.88
CA PHE A 417 -0.24 -15.03 -16.04
C PHE A 417 1.24 -14.73 -15.94
N GLY A 418 2.07 -15.61 -16.48
CA GLY A 418 3.50 -15.44 -16.56
C GLY A 418 4.06 -15.97 -17.85
N LEU A 419 5.06 -15.29 -18.37
CA LEU A 419 5.87 -15.74 -19.51
C LEU A 419 7.33 -15.59 -19.11
N GLU A 420 8.07 -16.68 -19.18
CA GLU A 420 9.52 -16.71 -19.03
C GLU A 420 10.15 -17.11 -20.35
N LEU A 421 11.13 -16.37 -20.78
CA LEU A 421 11.94 -16.66 -21.95
C LEU A 421 13.39 -16.75 -21.50
N SER A 422 14.04 -17.86 -21.76
CA SER A 422 15.44 -18.10 -21.43
C SER A 422 16.22 -18.45 -22.70
N SER A 423 17.40 -17.89 -22.85
CA SER A 423 18.32 -18.23 -23.95
C SER A 423 19.76 -18.15 -23.48
N ASP A 424 20.56 -19.13 -23.85
CA ASP A 424 22.00 -19.16 -23.57
C ASP A 424 22.82 -18.46 -24.69
N PHE A 425 22.14 -17.95 -25.73
CA PHE A 425 22.74 -17.35 -26.94
C PHE A 425 23.70 -18.25 -27.69
N SER A 426 23.77 -19.54 -27.31
CA SER A 426 24.64 -20.56 -27.93
C SER A 426 23.86 -21.67 -28.63
N GLY A 427 22.53 -21.56 -28.70
CA GLY A 427 21.65 -22.45 -29.46
C GLY A 427 20.54 -23.09 -28.64
N SER A 428 20.53 -22.93 -27.32
CA SER A 428 19.41 -23.34 -26.46
C SER A 428 18.52 -22.16 -26.13
N SER A 429 17.22 -22.31 -26.31
CA SER A 429 16.22 -21.31 -25.97
C SER A 429 14.98 -22.02 -25.48
N ASP A 430 14.55 -21.66 -24.25
CA ASP A 430 13.41 -22.24 -23.59
C ASP A 430 12.35 -21.17 -23.34
N PHE A 431 11.10 -21.60 -23.27
CA PHE A 431 10.01 -20.78 -22.78
C PHE A 431 9.22 -21.54 -21.71
N LYS A 432 8.60 -20.78 -20.80
CA LYS A 432 7.59 -21.29 -19.86
C LYS A 432 6.43 -20.31 -19.85
N LEU A 433 5.26 -20.75 -20.29
CA LEU A 433 4.01 -20.01 -20.21
C LEU A 433 3.21 -20.57 -19.04
N GLY A 434 2.90 -19.72 -18.07
CA GLY A 434 2.17 -20.11 -16.86
C GLY A 434 0.89 -19.34 -16.68
N ALA A 435 -0.08 -19.97 -16.05
CA ALA A 435 -1.30 -19.35 -15.54
C ALA A 435 -1.64 -19.89 -14.15
N ALA A 436 -2.12 -19.02 -13.28
CA ALA A 436 -2.62 -19.43 -11.98
C ALA A 436 -4.02 -18.86 -11.73
N TYR A 437 -4.91 -19.71 -11.26
CA TYR A 437 -6.18 -19.31 -10.67
C TYR A 437 -6.06 -19.42 -9.15
N THR A 438 -6.39 -18.34 -8.44
CA THR A 438 -6.39 -18.30 -6.98
C THR A 438 -7.75 -17.86 -6.47
N ARG A 439 -8.32 -18.59 -5.54
CA ARG A 439 -9.52 -18.20 -4.80
C ARG A 439 -9.20 -18.04 -3.33
N ASN A 440 -9.21 -16.77 -2.87
CA ASN A 440 -8.97 -16.40 -1.48
C ASN A 440 -10.27 -16.52 -0.64
N ALA A 441 -10.12 -16.59 0.67
CA ALA A 441 -11.22 -16.57 1.64
C ALA A 441 -12.34 -17.56 1.32
N LEU A 442 -11.98 -18.82 1.01
CA LEU A 442 -12.95 -19.90 0.77
C LEU A 442 -13.86 -20.14 1.95
N ASN A 443 -13.35 -19.94 3.16
CA ASN A 443 -14.07 -20.09 4.41
C ASN A 443 -13.69 -18.97 5.41
N ALA A 444 -14.34 -19.00 6.57
CA ALA A 444 -14.16 -17.99 7.60
C ALA A 444 -12.74 -17.90 8.20
N LEU A 445 -11.93 -18.95 8.07
CA LEU A 445 -10.51 -18.96 8.50
C LEU A 445 -9.54 -18.52 7.40
N GLY A 446 -10.04 -18.17 6.20
CA GLY A 446 -9.19 -17.68 5.11
C GLY A 446 -8.53 -18.81 4.30
N GLY A 447 -9.20 -19.97 4.16
CA GLY A 447 -8.74 -21.02 3.26
C GLY A 447 -8.55 -20.51 1.84
N GLU A 448 -7.50 -20.99 1.13
CA GLU A 448 -7.14 -20.59 -0.22
C GLU A 448 -7.03 -21.82 -1.13
N LEU A 449 -7.65 -21.77 -2.28
CA LEU A 449 -7.45 -22.73 -3.37
C LEU A 449 -6.62 -22.07 -4.46
N ARG A 450 -5.55 -22.73 -4.89
CA ARG A 450 -4.73 -22.29 -6.00
C ARG A 450 -4.57 -23.43 -7.02
N VAL A 451 -4.80 -23.12 -8.28
CA VAL A 451 -4.56 -24.03 -9.41
C VAL A 451 -3.54 -23.36 -10.31
N VAL A 452 -2.43 -24.04 -10.58
CA VAL A 452 -1.37 -23.55 -11.43
C VAL A 452 -1.22 -24.49 -12.61
N GLY A 453 -1.13 -23.92 -13.81
CA GLY A 453 -0.80 -24.66 -15.02
C GLY A 453 0.36 -23.97 -15.73
N SER A 454 1.35 -24.72 -16.21
CA SER A 454 2.42 -24.23 -17.07
C SER A 454 2.69 -25.19 -18.22
N ILE A 455 3.21 -24.64 -19.31
CA ILE A 455 3.67 -25.38 -20.48
C ILE A 455 5.00 -24.83 -20.96
N GLY A 456 5.84 -25.69 -21.58
CA GLY A 456 7.13 -25.32 -22.14
C GLY A 456 8.27 -26.16 -21.57
N ARG A 457 9.27 -25.57 -20.98
CA ARG A 457 10.40 -26.29 -20.35
C ARG A 457 9.96 -27.27 -19.26
N GLU A 458 8.91 -26.93 -18.54
CA GLU A 458 8.29 -27.75 -17.52
C GLU A 458 6.76 -27.66 -17.71
N ASP A 459 6.13 -28.79 -17.99
CA ASP A 459 4.68 -28.87 -18.01
C ASP A 459 4.20 -29.23 -16.60
N GLU A 460 3.33 -28.41 -16.02
CA GLU A 460 2.78 -28.64 -14.69
C GLU A 460 1.29 -28.33 -14.66
N LEU A 461 0.54 -29.14 -13.95
CA LEU A 461 -0.80 -28.83 -13.47
C LEU A 461 -0.88 -29.19 -12.00
N SER A 462 -1.00 -28.18 -11.13
CA SER A 462 -1.08 -28.38 -9.69
C SER A 462 -2.34 -27.79 -9.07
N PHE A 463 -2.83 -28.46 -8.04
CA PHE A 463 -3.97 -28.08 -7.20
C PHE A 463 -3.48 -28.02 -5.77
N ASP A 464 -3.55 -26.86 -5.17
CA ASP A 464 -3.04 -26.54 -3.86
C ASP A 464 -4.15 -25.95 -3.00
N PHE A 465 -4.38 -26.53 -1.81
CA PHE A 465 -5.36 -26.04 -0.86
C PHE A 465 -4.70 -25.69 0.47
N TYR A 466 -4.45 -24.41 0.68
CA TYR A 466 -3.92 -23.90 1.94
C TYR A 466 -5.05 -23.63 2.93
N GLN A 467 -5.01 -24.27 4.11
CA GLN A 467 -6.01 -24.12 5.16
C GLN A 467 -5.37 -23.72 6.49
N PRO A 468 -5.50 -22.44 6.92
CA PRO A 468 -5.22 -22.06 8.30
C PRO A 468 -6.13 -22.79 9.28
N ILE A 469 -5.59 -23.18 10.44
CA ILE A 469 -6.34 -23.89 11.50
C ILE A 469 -6.75 -22.91 12.60
N ASP A 470 -6.03 -21.81 12.76
CA ASP A 470 -6.30 -20.77 13.76
C ASP A 470 -6.43 -19.37 13.14
N SER A 471 -7.03 -18.42 13.87
CA SER A 471 -7.28 -17.05 13.40
C SER A 471 -6.03 -16.27 13.03
N GLN A 472 -4.90 -16.56 13.67
CA GLN A 472 -3.60 -15.93 13.36
C GLN A 472 -2.86 -16.63 12.22
N ALA A 473 -3.41 -17.73 11.67
CA ALA A 473 -2.76 -18.59 10.69
C ALA A 473 -1.37 -19.07 11.14
N ARG A 474 -1.20 -19.31 12.45
CA ARG A 474 0.05 -19.89 12.99
C ARG A 474 0.23 -21.31 12.54
N TRP A 475 -0.82 -22.12 12.58
CA TRP A 475 -0.83 -23.48 12.09
C TRP A 475 -1.65 -23.57 10.81
N PHE A 476 -1.20 -24.40 9.88
CA PHE A 476 -1.91 -24.67 8.63
C PHE A 476 -1.69 -26.11 8.17
N VAL A 477 -2.61 -26.58 7.32
CA VAL A 477 -2.46 -27.78 6.52
C VAL A 477 -2.54 -27.42 5.06
N GLU A 478 -1.83 -28.17 4.21
CA GLU A 478 -1.72 -27.88 2.79
C GLU A 478 -1.63 -29.19 1.99
N PRO A 479 -2.78 -29.83 1.67
CA PRO A 479 -2.80 -30.86 0.65
C PRO A 479 -2.59 -30.27 -0.74
N GLN A 480 -1.77 -30.95 -1.53
CA GLN A 480 -1.48 -30.62 -2.92
C GLN A 480 -1.59 -31.89 -3.77
N PHE A 481 -2.09 -31.73 -4.98
CA PHE A 481 -2.06 -32.74 -6.03
C PHE A 481 -1.44 -32.12 -7.27
N TYR A 482 -0.55 -32.86 -7.97
CA TYR A 482 0.10 -32.33 -9.14
C TYR A 482 0.34 -33.41 -10.20
N PHE A 483 0.39 -32.94 -11.45
CA PHE A 483 0.99 -33.61 -12.60
C PHE A 483 2.16 -32.76 -13.04
N ARG A 484 3.29 -33.41 -13.36
CA ARG A 484 4.50 -32.70 -13.80
C ARG A 484 5.18 -33.53 -14.87
N ARG A 485 5.74 -32.82 -15.86
CA ARG A 485 6.65 -33.36 -16.86
C ARG A 485 7.86 -32.43 -16.92
N GLU A 486 9.02 -33.01 -16.78
CA GLU A 486 10.29 -32.27 -16.78
C GLU A 486 11.30 -32.97 -17.69
N ASN A 487 12.03 -32.20 -18.49
CA ASN A 487 13.11 -32.70 -19.31
C ASN A 487 14.44 -32.40 -18.65
N TYR A 488 15.31 -33.42 -18.61
CA TYR A 488 16.65 -33.36 -18.04
C TYR A 488 17.70 -33.78 -19.05
N ASN A 489 18.74 -32.96 -19.19
CA ASN A 489 19.95 -33.35 -19.93
C ASN A 489 20.90 -34.10 -18.98
N TYR A 490 21.38 -35.25 -19.41
CA TYR A 490 22.40 -36.01 -18.70
C TYR A 490 23.76 -35.80 -19.34
N TRP A 491 24.72 -35.34 -18.56
CA TRP A 491 26.04 -34.95 -19.03
C TRP A 491 27.11 -35.90 -18.50
N GLU A 492 28.02 -36.32 -19.34
CA GLU A 492 29.21 -37.06 -19.00
C GLU A 492 30.43 -36.42 -19.71
N ASP A 493 31.50 -36.11 -18.96
CA ASP A 493 32.70 -35.45 -19.49
C ASP A 493 32.41 -34.24 -20.43
N ASP A 494 31.56 -33.34 -20.00
CA ASP A 494 31.13 -32.15 -20.73
C ASP A 494 30.33 -32.41 -22.05
N VAL A 495 29.93 -33.65 -22.30
CA VAL A 495 29.09 -34.04 -23.44
C VAL A 495 27.68 -34.37 -22.95
N ASN A 496 26.67 -33.77 -23.56
CA ASN A 496 25.29 -34.19 -23.35
C ASN A 496 25.08 -35.54 -24.04
N ILE A 497 25.01 -36.63 -23.26
CA ILE A 497 24.91 -37.99 -23.82
C ILE A 497 23.46 -38.48 -23.90
N ALA A 498 22.55 -37.92 -23.12
CA ALA A 498 21.14 -38.26 -23.16
C ALA A 498 20.22 -37.12 -22.69
N GLU A 499 19.01 -37.11 -23.23
CA GLU A 499 17.90 -36.30 -22.75
C GLU A 499 16.83 -37.23 -22.17
N LEU A 500 16.47 -36.99 -20.94
CA LEU A 500 15.46 -37.73 -20.17
C LEU A 500 14.19 -36.91 -20.05
N GLU A 501 13.04 -37.51 -20.22
CA GLU A 501 11.73 -36.98 -19.83
C GLU A 501 11.27 -37.75 -18.59
N ILE A 502 10.90 -37.04 -17.53
CA ILE A 502 10.25 -37.61 -16.35
C ILE A 502 8.87 -37.00 -16.25
N ASP A 503 7.84 -37.83 -16.43
CA ASP A 503 6.46 -37.41 -16.29
C ASP A 503 5.72 -38.25 -15.27
N GLY A 504 4.89 -37.58 -14.45
CA GLY A 504 4.20 -38.28 -13.38
C GLY A 504 3.17 -37.43 -12.64
N TRP A 505 2.61 -38.05 -11.63
CA TRP A 505 1.69 -37.41 -10.71
C TRP A 505 2.12 -37.65 -9.26
N GLY A 506 1.72 -36.73 -8.38
CA GLY A 506 1.99 -36.85 -6.97
C GLY A 506 0.95 -36.17 -6.10
N VAL A 507 0.93 -36.61 -4.85
CA VAL A 507 0.17 -35.99 -3.77
C VAL A 507 1.15 -35.59 -2.66
N LYS A 508 0.95 -34.40 -2.14
CA LYS A 508 1.73 -33.90 -1.01
C LYS A 508 0.78 -33.45 0.08
N PHE A 509 1.08 -33.79 1.31
CA PHE A 509 0.33 -33.34 2.48
C PHE A 509 1.29 -32.64 3.45
N GLY A 510 1.14 -31.31 3.54
CA GLY A 510 1.94 -30.46 4.41
C GLY A 510 1.23 -30.08 5.69
N VAL A 511 1.95 -30.07 6.79
CA VAL A 511 1.57 -29.42 8.05
C VAL A 511 2.65 -28.40 8.38
N GLY A 512 2.25 -27.16 8.63
CA GLY A 512 3.22 -26.11 8.89
C GLY A 512 2.85 -25.21 10.04
N ARG A 513 3.87 -24.53 10.56
CA ARG A 513 3.73 -23.51 11.59
C ARG A 513 4.47 -22.23 11.17
N ASN A 514 3.72 -21.15 10.99
CA ASN A 514 4.28 -19.81 10.88
C ASN A 514 4.64 -19.33 12.29
N LEU A 515 5.92 -19.15 12.56
CA LEU A 515 6.38 -18.61 13.85
C LEU A 515 6.14 -17.09 13.91
N ASN A 516 6.28 -16.42 12.78
CA ASN A 516 5.96 -15.00 12.53
C ASN A 516 5.93 -14.76 10.99
N SER A 517 5.88 -13.50 10.55
CA SER A 517 5.89 -13.13 9.12
C SER A 517 7.21 -13.46 8.38
N ARG A 518 8.26 -13.88 9.10
CA ARG A 518 9.59 -14.13 8.55
C ARG A 518 10.07 -15.57 8.69
N ASN A 519 9.44 -16.37 9.55
CA ASN A 519 9.93 -17.69 9.91
C ASN A 519 8.80 -18.72 9.85
N ARG A 520 9.09 -19.88 9.22
CA ARG A 520 8.17 -21.01 9.08
C ARG A 520 8.91 -22.33 9.30
N LEU A 521 8.22 -23.25 9.94
CA LEU A 521 8.56 -24.67 9.97
C LEU A 521 7.46 -25.44 9.23
N ARG A 522 7.84 -26.44 8.44
CA ARG A 522 6.93 -27.29 7.68
C ARG A 522 7.41 -28.73 7.68
N LEU A 523 6.48 -29.67 7.73
CA LEU A 523 6.67 -31.09 7.51
C LEU A 523 5.72 -31.54 6.41
N ASP A 524 6.26 -32.10 5.35
CA ASP A 524 5.54 -32.63 4.20
C ASP A 524 5.71 -34.13 4.12
N TYR A 525 4.65 -34.86 3.80
CA TYR A 525 4.71 -36.19 3.24
C TYR A 525 4.38 -36.07 1.75
N GLU A 526 5.23 -36.64 0.91
CA GLU A 526 5.07 -36.68 -0.53
C GLU A 526 5.04 -38.13 -1.00
N PHE A 527 4.03 -38.46 -1.79
CA PHE A 527 3.93 -39.71 -2.53
C PHE A 527 3.74 -39.37 -4.01
N ALA A 528 4.60 -39.92 -4.88
CA ALA A 528 4.48 -39.73 -6.31
C ALA A 528 4.89 -40.98 -7.08
N ARG A 529 4.37 -41.05 -8.31
CA ARG A 529 4.80 -42.02 -9.32
C ARG A 529 5.09 -41.29 -10.60
N ALA A 530 6.19 -41.62 -11.19
CA ALA A 530 6.62 -41.05 -12.45
C ALA A 530 7.24 -42.14 -13.35
N ASP A 531 7.10 -41.94 -14.64
CA ASP A 531 7.77 -42.71 -15.66
C ASP A 531 9.00 -41.92 -16.17
N ALA A 532 10.09 -42.57 -16.42
CA ALA A 532 11.32 -41.97 -16.93
C ALA A 532 11.70 -42.57 -18.28
N ASP A 533 11.68 -41.73 -19.30
CA ASP A 533 11.99 -42.14 -20.68
C ASP A 533 13.25 -41.43 -21.21
N VAL A 534 14.05 -42.15 -21.97
CA VAL A 534 15.17 -41.55 -22.75
C VAL A 534 14.63 -41.07 -24.08
N ILE A 535 14.53 -39.73 -24.26
CA ILE A 535 14.05 -39.12 -25.51
C ILE A 535 15.13 -39.22 -26.59
N THR A 536 16.36 -38.88 -26.27
CA THR A 536 17.52 -38.91 -27.17
C THR A 536 18.77 -39.39 -26.44
N GLY A 537 19.67 -40.06 -27.20
CA GLY A 537 20.95 -40.51 -26.66
C GLY A 537 20.93 -41.90 -26.03
N ASP A 538 21.95 -42.21 -25.23
CA ASP A 538 22.13 -43.49 -24.54
C ASP A 538 22.85 -43.21 -23.21
N LEU A 539 22.28 -43.66 -22.09
CA LEU A 539 22.84 -43.51 -20.78
C LEU A 539 24.03 -44.45 -20.48
N GLY A 540 24.17 -45.54 -21.28
CA GLY A 540 25.16 -46.56 -21.02
C GLY A 540 24.83 -47.49 -19.85
N PHE A 541 23.72 -47.29 -19.17
CA PHE A 541 23.18 -48.11 -18.09
C PHE A 541 21.63 -48.17 -18.17
N PRO A 542 21.00 -49.24 -17.65
CA PRO A 542 19.55 -49.33 -17.63
C PRO A 542 18.95 -48.22 -16.70
N LEU A 543 17.94 -47.51 -17.22
CA LEU A 543 17.12 -46.61 -16.43
C LEU A 543 15.99 -47.44 -15.81
N ASP A 544 15.67 -47.17 -14.55
CA ASP A 544 14.41 -47.67 -13.98
C ASP A 544 13.26 -46.86 -14.59
N ASP A 545 12.38 -47.56 -15.33
CA ASP A 545 11.28 -46.92 -16.06
C ASP A 545 10.21 -46.35 -15.10
N GLU A 546 10.06 -46.90 -13.89
CA GLU A 546 9.13 -46.43 -12.86
C GLU A 546 9.90 -45.85 -11.67
N ILE A 547 9.59 -44.60 -11.32
CA ILE A 547 10.08 -43.90 -10.14
C ILE A 547 8.95 -43.81 -9.10
N GLU A 548 9.18 -44.41 -7.93
CA GLU A 548 8.26 -44.26 -6.80
C GLU A 548 8.90 -43.36 -5.72
N ILE A 549 8.21 -42.28 -5.38
CA ILE A 549 8.61 -41.30 -4.38
C ILE A 549 7.74 -41.50 -3.14
N GLY A 550 8.37 -41.77 -2.00
CA GLY A 550 7.73 -41.84 -0.69
C GLY A 550 8.60 -41.16 0.35
N GLU A 551 8.33 -39.88 0.62
CA GLU A 551 9.27 -39.00 1.33
C GLU A 551 8.62 -38.21 2.46
N LEU A 552 9.37 -38.00 3.53
CA LEU A 552 9.12 -36.98 4.54
C LEU A 552 10.14 -35.86 4.40
N VAL A 553 9.66 -34.63 4.23
CA VAL A 553 10.51 -33.45 4.09
C VAL A 553 10.22 -32.48 5.23
N MET A 554 11.21 -32.26 6.10
CA MET A 554 11.17 -31.20 7.11
C MET A 554 11.86 -29.95 6.56
N GLN A 555 11.19 -28.81 6.60
CA GLN A 555 11.73 -27.56 6.06
C GLN A 555 11.64 -26.42 7.08
N TYR A 556 12.73 -25.68 7.20
CA TYR A 556 12.76 -24.37 7.86
C TYR A 556 12.98 -23.28 6.82
N LEU A 557 12.13 -22.26 6.86
CA LEU A 557 12.22 -21.11 5.97
C LEU A 557 12.30 -19.82 6.80
N HIS A 558 13.35 -19.03 6.54
CA HIS A 558 13.50 -17.65 7.00
C HIS A 558 13.52 -16.71 5.80
N ASP A 559 12.70 -15.66 5.81
CA ASP A 559 12.64 -14.67 4.75
C ASP A 559 12.33 -13.27 5.31
N SER A 560 13.37 -12.43 5.35
CA SER A 560 13.31 -11.03 5.78
C SER A 560 13.74 -10.05 4.68
N LEU A 561 13.93 -10.53 3.43
CA LEU A 561 14.32 -9.69 2.30
C LEU A 561 13.27 -8.58 2.05
N ASP A 562 13.74 -7.38 1.75
CA ASP A 562 12.91 -6.24 1.34
C ASP A 562 12.42 -6.36 -0.11
N SER A 563 13.18 -7.03 -0.97
CA SER A 563 12.87 -7.34 -2.36
C SER A 563 13.31 -8.75 -2.70
N LEU A 564 12.57 -9.44 -3.59
CA LEU A 564 12.96 -10.77 -4.06
C LEU A 564 14.06 -10.68 -5.13
N TRP A 565 13.98 -9.69 -6.03
CA TRP A 565 14.81 -9.63 -7.24
C TRP A 565 16.08 -8.79 -7.05
N PHE A 566 15.99 -7.66 -6.37
CA PHE A 566 17.11 -6.74 -6.08
C PHE A 566 17.05 -6.33 -4.61
N PRO A 567 17.42 -7.24 -3.69
CA PRO A 567 17.29 -6.97 -2.27
C PRO A 567 18.35 -5.98 -1.79
N GLY A 568 17.89 -4.88 -1.18
CA GLY A 568 18.75 -3.89 -0.50
C GLY A 568 19.02 -4.23 0.95
N SER A 569 18.21 -5.11 1.56
CA SER A 569 18.37 -5.49 2.97
C SER A 569 17.69 -6.82 3.30
N GLY A 570 18.10 -7.43 4.41
CA GLY A 570 17.52 -8.66 4.92
C GLY A 570 18.29 -9.92 4.57
N THR A 571 17.72 -11.06 4.90
CA THR A 571 18.29 -12.39 4.66
C THR A 571 17.20 -13.37 4.27
N PHE A 572 17.61 -14.38 3.51
CA PHE A 572 16.78 -15.52 3.15
C PHE A 572 17.56 -16.80 3.46
N HIS A 573 16.91 -17.77 4.09
CA HIS A 573 17.48 -19.09 4.37
C HIS A 573 16.38 -20.13 4.26
N ARG A 574 16.59 -21.14 3.43
CA ARG A 574 15.78 -22.35 3.38
C ARG A 574 16.68 -23.53 3.70
N TRP A 575 16.29 -24.34 4.67
CA TRP A 575 16.94 -25.59 5.04
C TRP A 575 15.92 -26.71 4.95
N GLY A 576 16.30 -27.80 4.30
CA GLY A 576 15.51 -29.01 4.12
C GLY A 576 16.26 -30.23 4.67
N TYR A 577 15.50 -31.15 5.26
CA TYR A 577 15.94 -32.52 5.53
C TYR A 577 14.89 -33.45 4.95
N LEU A 578 15.32 -34.34 4.09
CA LEU A 578 14.53 -35.31 3.38
C LEU A 578 14.88 -36.71 3.86
N TYR A 579 13.86 -37.49 4.19
CA TYR A 579 13.94 -38.91 4.52
C TYR A 579 13.00 -39.68 3.60
N ALA A 580 13.57 -40.53 2.76
CA ALA A 580 12.85 -41.42 1.87
C ALA A 580 13.01 -42.86 2.34
N SER A 581 11.96 -43.66 2.21
CA SER A 581 12.02 -45.07 2.59
C SER A 581 11.01 -45.89 1.80
N GLU A 582 11.36 -47.17 1.51
CA GLU A 582 10.46 -48.16 0.94
C GLU A 582 9.17 -48.30 1.77
N SER A 583 9.26 -48.15 3.10
CA SER A 583 8.11 -48.18 4.00
C SER A 583 7.15 -47.01 3.83
N LEU A 584 7.63 -45.90 3.24
CA LEU A 584 6.85 -44.72 2.88
C LEU A 584 6.37 -44.75 1.42
N GLY A 585 6.80 -45.74 0.63
CA GLY A 585 6.45 -45.89 -0.78
C GLY A 585 7.53 -45.41 -1.76
N ALA A 586 8.77 -45.21 -1.33
CA ALA A 586 9.90 -44.88 -2.22
C ALA A 586 10.49 -46.14 -2.86
N SER A 587 11.14 -45.97 -4.01
CA SER A 587 11.91 -47.06 -4.67
C SER A 587 13.13 -47.52 -3.89
N GLY A 588 13.58 -46.75 -2.91
CA GLY A 588 14.74 -47.06 -2.04
C GLY A 588 14.83 -46.14 -0.82
N ASP A 589 15.69 -46.52 0.10
CA ASP A 589 15.97 -45.75 1.31
C ASP A 589 17.12 -44.76 1.07
N TYR A 590 16.90 -43.46 1.32
CA TYR A 590 17.95 -42.44 1.27
C TYR A 590 17.60 -41.22 2.13
N GLU A 591 18.63 -40.47 2.47
CA GLU A 591 18.51 -39.26 3.26
C GLU A 591 19.29 -38.13 2.60
N GLN A 592 18.72 -36.92 2.65
CA GLN A 592 19.36 -35.73 2.12
C GLN A 592 19.20 -34.54 3.05
N ILE A 593 20.19 -33.67 3.06
CA ILE A 593 20.06 -32.32 3.62
C ILE A 593 20.42 -31.29 2.56
N ASP A 594 19.57 -30.30 2.42
CA ASP A 594 19.82 -29.18 1.53
C ASP A 594 19.65 -27.85 2.24
N GLY A 595 20.34 -26.84 1.74
CA GLY A 595 20.21 -25.48 2.24
C GLY A 595 20.57 -24.47 1.18
N ASN A 596 19.74 -23.45 1.04
CA ASN A 596 20.08 -22.30 0.22
C ASN A 596 19.71 -21.00 0.92
N GLY A 597 20.42 -19.93 0.58
CA GLY A 597 20.15 -18.66 1.21
C GLY A 597 20.85 -17.48 0.57
N SER A 598 20.42 -16.31 1.00
CA SER A 598 20.92 -15.02 0.56
C SER A 598 21.17 -14.12 1.77
N LEU A 599 22.33 -13.49 1.79
CA LEU A 599 22.71 -12.48 2.78
C LEU A 599 22.96 -11.17 2.04
N VAL A 600 22.28 -10.11 2.47
CA VAL A 600 22.36 -8.81 1.82
C VAL A 600 22.89 -7.77 2.79
N TRP A 601 23.84 -6.98 2.33
CA TRP A 601 24.27 -5.78 3.05
C TRP A 601 24.50 -4.64 2.08
N SER A 602 24.08 -3.46 2.49
CA SER A 602 24.13 -2.25 1.67
C SER A 602 24.93 -1.15 2.36
N ARG A 603 25.64 -0.37 1.58
CA ARG A 603 26.33 0.82 2.03
C ARG A 603 26.12 1.95 1.01
N ALA A 604 25.34 2.95 1.40
CA ALA A 604 24.91 4.02 0.52
C ALA A 604 24.16 3.50 -0.72
N ARG A 605 24.78 3.54 -1.90
CA ARG A 605 24.19 3.05 -3.15
C ARG A 605 24.70 1.67 -3.57
N ASP A 606 25.65 1.13 -2.83
CA ASP A 606 26.31 -0.15 -3.13
C ASP A 606 25.60 -1.28 -2.42
N ASN A 607 25.18 -2.30 -3.13
CA ASN A 607 24.57 -3.50 -2.58
C ASN A 607 25.45 -4.71 -2.84
N PHE A 608 25.60 -5.53 -1.82
CA PHE A 608 26.32 -6.81 -1.86
C PHE A 608 25.37 -7.93 -1.51
N LEU A 609 25.32 -8.95 -2.34
CA LEU A 609 24.48 -10.13 -2.20
C LEU A 609 25.36 -11.37 -2.20
N LEU A 610 25.42 -12.08 -1.09
CA LEU A 610 26.05 -13.39 -0.98
C LEU A 610 24.96 -14.45 -1.03
N ASN A 611 24.98 -15.29 -2.07
CA ASN A 611 24.13 -16.48 -2.14
C ASN A 611 24.95 -17.72 -1.83
N TYR A 612 24.31 -18.71 -1.21
CA TYR A 612 24.88 -20.04 -1.03
C TYR A 612 23.84 -21.12 -1.35
N GLU A 613 24.33 -22.22 -1.87
CA GLU A 613 23.58 -23.46 -2.08
C GLU A 613 24.42 -24.62 -1.56
N LEU A 614 23.82 -25.49 -0.78
CA LEU A 614 24.46 -26.67 -0.18
C LEU A 614 23.52 -27.85 -0.37
N GLY A 615 24.08 -28.99 -0.73
CA GLY A 615 23.35 -30.24 -0.84
C GLY A 615 24.26 -31.41 -0.47
N TYR A 616 23.72 -32.34 0.29
CA TYR A 616 24.44 -33.54 0.73
C TYR A 616 23.47 -34.71 0.83
N SER A 617 23.77 -35.80 0.10
CA SER A 617 23.12 -37.10 0.23
C SER A 617 23.95 -37.97 1.15
N PHE A 618 23.30 -38.56 2.14
CA PHE A 618 23.97 -39.51 3.04
C PHE A 618 24.16 -40.84 2.33
N ASP A 619 25.30 -41.46 2.56
CA ASP A 619 25.66 -42.80 2.04
C ASP A 619 25.60 -42.94 0.51
N ASP A 620 25.61 -41.82 -0.24
CA ASP A 620 25.53 -41.78 -1.71
C ASP A 620 24.37 -42.62 -2.30
N ALA A 621 23.27 -42.73 -1.54
CA ALA A 621 22.15 -43.64 -1.84
C ALA A 621 21.02 -42.97 -2.64
N ALA A 622 21.07 -41.64 -2.83
CA ALA A 622 20.02 -40.93 -3.55
C ALA A 622 19.99 -41.31 -5.05
N PRO A 623 18.82 -41.61 -5.60
CA PRO A 623 18.66 -41.91 -7.02
C PRO A 623 18.95 -40.69 -7.90
N ILE A 624 19.17 -40.90 -9.20
CA ILE A 624 19.70 -39.88 -10.13
C ILE A 624 18.80 -38.66 -10.27
N GLU A 625 17.50 -38.82 -10.17
CA GLU A 625 16.51 -37.75 -10.20
C GLU A 625 16.60 -36.82 -8.96
N ARG A 626 17.22 -37.30 -7.87
CA ARG A 626 17.44 -36.55 -6.63
C ARG A 626 18.85 -35.95 -6.52
N TRP A 627 19.69 -36.11 -7.55
CA TRP A 627 21.02 -35.51 -7.55
C TRP A 627 20.94 -34.00 -7.65
N TYR A 628 21.84 -33.33 -6.96
CA TYR A 628 22.00 -31.88 -7.04
C TYR A 628 22.58 -31.50 -8.39
N ARG A 629 21.97 -30.50 -9.04
CA ARG A 629 22.36 -30.05 -10.36
C ARG A 629 22.84 -28.61 -10.33
N MET A 630 23.92 -28.30 -11.06
CA MET A 630 24.54 -26.99 -11.14
C MET A 630 24.85 -26.61 -12.58
N GLY A 631 24.97 -25.30 -12.83
CA GLY A 631 25.23 -24.69 -14.13
C GLY A 631 24.21 -23.59 -14.44
N GLY A 632 24.49 -22.81 -15.48
CA GLY A 632 23.62 -21.75 -15.96
C GLY A 632 23.96 -20.36 -15.44
N PHE A 633 23.30 -19.38 -16.03
CA PHE A 633 23.52 -17.97 -15.74
C PHE A 633 23.28 -17.62 -14.27
N GLY A 634 24.19 -16.82 -13.70
CA GLY A 634 24.10 -16.38 -12.28
C GLY A 634 24.52 -17.44 -11.25
N ARG A 635 24.77 -18.69 -11.66
CA ARG A 635 25.30 -19.78 -10.83
C ARG A 635 26.72 -20.13 -11.28
N LEU A 636 26.87 -20.90 -12.35
CA LEU A 636 28.13 -21.21 -13.03
C LEU A 636 27.99 -20.84 -14.51
N SER A 637 28.10 -19.54 -14.81
CA SER A 637 27.74 -18.96 -16.12
C SER A 637 28.56 -19.47 -17.32
N GLY A 638 29.65 -20.19 -17.09
CA GLY A 638 30.44 -20.86 -18.14
C GLY A 638 29.89 -22.24 -18.54
N LEU A 639 28.91 -22.76 -17.84
CA LEU A 639 28.28 -24.05 -18.06
C LEU A 639 26.83 -23.86 -18.47
N VAL A 640 26.29 -24.79 -19.24
CA VAL A 640 24.86 -24.80 -19.53
C VAL A 640 24.04 -25.19 -18.28
N PRO A 641 22.73 -24.87 -18.23
CA PRO A 641 21.91 -25.27 -17.09
C PRO A 641 21.98 -26.77 -16.80
N ASN A 642 22.19 -27.13 -15.52
CA ASN A 642 22.23 -28.52 -15.03
C ASN A 642 23.37 -29.39 -15.61
N GLN A 643 24.43 -28.81 -16.15
CA GLN A 643 25.56 -29.55 -16.75
C GLN A 643 26.32 -30.41 -15.71
N LEU A 644 26.44 -29.93 -14.48
CA LEU A 644 27.03 -30.71 -13.40
C LEU A 644 25.93 -31.32 -12.55
N SER A 645 26.08 -32.59 -12.22
CA SER A 645 25.20 -33.29 -11.28
C SER A 645 25.98 -34.15 -10.30
N GLY A 646 25.46 -34.39 -9.11
CA GLY A 646 26.11 -35.23 -8.10
C GLY A 646 25.33 -35.29 -6.79
N GLN A 647 25.78 -36.22 -5.92
CA GLN A 647 25.17 -36.47 -4.62
C GLN A 647 25.55 -35.42 -3.57
N GLN A 648 26.57 -34.62 -3.85
CA GLN A 648 27.02 -33.54 -2.97
C GLN A 648 27.30 -32.31 -3.81
N ALA A 649 26.85 -31.16 -3.32
CA ALA A 649 26.96 -29.89 -4.03
C ALA A 649 27.20 -28.72 -3.07
N MET A 650 28.06 -27.81 -3.47
CA MET A 650 28.25 -26.53 -2.78
C MET A 650 28.54 -25.45 -3.81
N LEU A 651 27.76 -24.38 -3.73
CA LEU A 651 27.95 -23.19 -4.55
C LEU A 651 27.86 -21.94 -3.67
N THR A 652 28.76 -21.00 -3.92
CA THR A 652 28.69 -19.68 -3.29
C THR A 652 28.90 -18.62 -4.36
N THR A 653 28.02 -17.65 -4.44
CA THR A 653 28.10 -16.53 -5.38
C THR A 653 28.07 -15.19 -4.65
N LEU A 654 28.87 -14.25 -5.11
CA LEU A 654 28.87 -12.88 -4.64
C LEU A 654 28.49 -11.97 -5.80
N ALA A 655 27.40 -11.23 -5.63
CA ALA A 655 26.96 -10.22 -6.59
C ALA A 655 27.10 -8.82 -5.97
N TYR A 656 27.45 -7.85 -6.83
CA TYR A 656 27.52 -6.43 -6.51
C TYR A 656 26.67 -5.66 -7.52
N TYR A 657 25.81 -4.74 -7.04
CA TYR A 657 24.95 -3.90 -7.87
C TYR A 657 24.59 -2.59 -7.18
#